data_1eefbdc63dd0dab6d2c0b70108e46e65
#
_entry.id   1eefbdc63dd0dab6d2c0b70108e46e65
#
_cell.length_a   1.000
_cell.length_b   1.000
_cell.length_c   1.000
_cell.angle_alpha   90.00
_cell.angle_beta   90.00
_cell.angle_gamma   90.00
#
_symmetry.space_group_name_H-M   'P 1'
#
loop_
_entity.id
_entity.type
_entity.pdbx_description
1 polymer ?
#
loop_
_entity_poly.entity_id
_entity_poly.type
_entity_poly.pdbx_seq_one_letter_code
_entity_poly.pdbx_strand_id
1 'polypeptide(L)'
;MHKYFVLPFLLTLASSLHSTRSRAQPTEEVRISLKLDHASLKQVIQAIEVVTPFKFVARTEDIEAEKNISINVTDRPLSEVLQLLFKGRNIEYKLFKTNIILKRPAEKKPASYGLPASLRTPEKYTLSGSVRSQRTGESVIGATIMASSGDQHTGVTTNEYGFYSLTLSPGDYTIVITAVGMHRKEEEISLSGNTALNIALQEEIKDLQEFTVKASSNGRSLRSPQMGMERLSASEIKDIPVLLGERDILKTIQLLPGIKSAGDGNSGFYVRGGGADQNLILLDEAPVYNPSHLLGFFSTFNSDAVKNIVVYKSGMPAQYGGRLSSVVDVKMNEGNNQDFGASGGIGLISSRLNIEGPLQKDKSSFLLSGRRTYADLFLKLSSDTTINRSRLYFYDLNGKANYKLGEKDRLYLSGYFGRDVLSQESVAGINWGNTTATMRWNHLFNSRLFSNTSLIYSNYDFKITSKTAGNEFNIISQIKDWNLKEELQWYADAKNSVNIGFNAIHHTIKPGEITEAKDANLNSTTFQHRYSLENAIYATNTWKATDRISLTYGIRLSAFTILGKGDYYGIEPSGKITDTTHYGPGQVVKTYLNPEPRVAFAYQLNATTALKASYVRNTQNLHLISNSVSSSPTDRWVANTNIIKPEISDQVSIGYYKDLAPFELTVETYYKTMEHQIDYRNGANIYTNQPIETQLLFGKGRAYGLEWLLRKRTGRFTGWISYTLSKTERKIDGINDNQWYNARQDRTHDIAVVGTYKLSRKWTLSADWVFYTGDAVTFPSGKYKVDGDVYFYYTKRNGYRMPNYHRLDIGATLLLKQKKKFSSEMNFSIYNAYGRENAYQISFREAKNDPSRTEAVQTTLFRLIPSISYNFKF
;
A
#
# COMPACT_ATOMS: atom_id res chain seq x y z
N MET A 1 5.35 39.75 8.32
CA MET A 1 6.39 39.46 9.33
C MET A 1 6.08 38.09 9.91
N HIS A 2 6.91 37.15 9.73
CA HIS A 2 7.22 35.82 10.32
C HIS A 2 7.50 34.82 9.20
N LYS A 3 8.64 34.97 8.62
CA LYS A 3 9.41 33.95 7.89
C LYS A 3 10.64 33.63 8.77
N TYR A 4 11.08 32.37 8.71
CA TYR A 4 12.25 31.81 9.39
C TYR A 4 12.04 31.32 10.83
N PHE A 5 11.67 30.01 10.96
CA PHE A 5 12.06 29.21 12.10
C PHE A 5 11.90 27.68 11.87
N VAL A 6 12.55 27.09 10.86
CA VAL A 6 12.67 25.60 10.75
C VAL A 6 13.99 25.14 10.13
N LEU A 7 14.98 25.98 9.92
CA LEU A 7 16.21 25.52 9.27
C LEU A 7 17.52 25.54 10.09
N PRO A 8 17.58 25.66 11.44
CA PRO A 8 18.85 25.49 12.12
C PRO A 8 19.11 24.13 12.74
N PHE A 9 18.16 23.18 12.76
CA PHE A 9 18.35 21.93 13.52
C PHE A 9 19.00 20.78 12.72
N LEU A 10 19.09 20.89 11.40
CA LEU A 10 19.76 19.89 10.53
C LEU A 10 21.17 20.27 10.10
N LEU A 11 21.57 21.52 10.30
CA LEU A 11 22.93 21.99 9.96
C LEU A 11 23.91 21.96 11.15
N THR A 12 23.45 21.80 12.37
CA THR A 12 24.29 21.66 13.57
C THR A 12 24.80 20.24 13.81
N LEU A 13 24.22 19.22 13.11
CA LEU A 13 24.76 17.84 13.19
C LEU A 13 25.84 17.53 12.12
N ALA A 14 26.02 18.40 11.15
CA ALA A 14 27.05 18.23 10.12
C ALA A 14 28.34 19.03 10.37
N SER A 15 28.34 19.94 11.37
CA SER A 15 29.51 20.80 11.65
C SER A 15 30.35 20.34 12.86
N SER A 16 29.99 19.25 13.52
CA SER A 16 30.77 18.69 14.64
C SER A 16 31.68 17.51 14.25
N LEU A 17 31.90 17.27 12.95
CA LEU A 17 32.84 16.27 12.43
C LEU A 17 34.07 16.87 11.74
N HIS A 18 34.45 18.11 12.06
CA HIS A 18 35.79 18.59 11.80
C HIS A 18 36.68 18.20 12.98
N SER A 19 37.12 16.93 12.97
CA SER A 19 38.25 16.50 13.79
C SER A 19 39.45 17.35 13.36
N THR A 20 39.95 18.20 14.26
CA THR A 20 41.28 18.77 14.20
C THR A 20 42.24 17.58 14.04
N ARG A 21 42.79 17.42 12.86
CA ARG A 21 43.96 16.57 12.62
C ARG A 21 45.12 17.20 13.39
N SER A 22 45.28 16.81 14.65
CA SER A 22 46.57 16.94 15.34
C SER A 22 47.53 16.02 14.56
N ARG A 23 48.42 16.58 13.76
CA ARG A 23 49.54 15.89 13.14
C ARG A 23 50.36 15.38 14.31
N ALA A 24 50.40 14.08 14.58
CA ALA A 24 51.42 13.47 15.35
C ALA A 24 52.75 13.74 14.67
N GLN A 25 53.74 14.33 15.37
CA GLN A 25 55.09 14.44 14.86
C GLN A 25 55.61 13.05 14.56
N PRO A 26 56.16 12.78 13.35
CA PRO A 26 56.77 11.51 13.04
C PRO A 26 57.87 11.21 14.04
N THR A 27 58.02 9.93 14.47
CA THR A 27 59.12 9.53 15.37
C THR A 27 60.53 9.81 14.85
N GLU A 28 60.65 10.07 13.57
CA GLU A 28 61.87 10.47 12.86
C GLU A 28 62.31 11.90 13.20
N GLU A 29 61.41 12.77 13.59
CA GLU A 29 61.74 14.17 13.98
C GLU A 29 62.12 14.31 15.45
N VAL A 30 61.81 13.32 16.32
CA VAL A 30 62.16 13.37 17.72
C VAL A 30 63.49 12.67 17.95
N ARG A 31 64.53 13.46 18.28
CA ARG A 31 65.87 12.94 18.56
C ARG A 31 66.13 12.86 20.07
N ILE A 32 66.76 11.80 20.54
CA ILE A 32 67.03 11.59 21.97
C ILE A 32 68.46 11.15 22.19
N SER A 33 68.98 11.54 23.38
CA SER A 33 70.23 11.06 23.89
C SER A 33 69.95 10.30 25.20
N LEU A 34 70.39 9.06 25.26
CA LEU A 34 70.10 8.18 26.44
C LEU A 34 71.31 7.30 26.70
N LYS A 35 71.73 7.35 27.94
CA LYS A 35 72.83 6.47 28.44
C LYS A 35 72.38 5.77 29.70
N LEU A 36 72.10 4.45 29.57
CA LEU A 36 71.73 3.60 30.70
C LEU A 36 72.47 2.31 30.55
N ASP A 37 72.99 1.80 31.70
CA ASP A 37 73.72 0.53 31.77
C ASP A 37 73.04 -0.38 32.79
N HIS A 38 72.88 -1.67 32.40
CA HIS A 38 72.26 -2.71 33.23
C HIS A 38 70.87 -2.34 33.73
N ALA A 39 70.12 -1.55 33.00
CA ALA A 39 68.78 -1.07 33.35
C ALA A 39 67.69 -2.12 33.06
N SER A 40 66.57 -2.05 33.74
CA SER A 40 65.36 -2.77 33.36
C SER A 40 64.59 -2.08 32.19
N LEU A 41 63.80 -2.77 31.41
CA LEU A 41 63.00 -2.21 30.35
C LEU A 41 62.12 -1.08 30.90
N LYS A 42 61.59 -1.24 32.11
CA LYS A 42 60.79 -0.20 32.79
C LYS A 42 61.56 1.10 33.01
N GLN A 43 62.81 1.04 33.41
CA GLN A 43 63.67 2.21 33.56
C GLN A 43 64.02 2.87 32.26
N VAL A 44 64.24 2.07 31.17
CA VAL A 44 64.49 2.59 29.84
C VAL A 44 63.26 3.29 29.29
N ILE A 45 62.05 2.69 29.43
CA ILE A 45 60.77 3.28 29.04
C ILE A 45 60.51 4.59 29.78
N GLN A 46 60.71 4.63 31.07
CA GLN A 46 60.54 5.85 31.88
C GLN A 46 61.48 6.97 31.43
N ALA A 47 62.74 6.63 31.14
CA ALA A 47 63.72 7.61 30.68
C ALA A 47 63.32 8.20 29.29
N ILE A 48 62.77 7.38 28.38
CA ILE A 48 62.28 7.85 27.09
C ILE A 48 60.99 8.71 27.25
N GLU A 49 60.06 8.32 28.12
CA GLU A 49 58.86 9.07 28.41
C GLU A 49 59.08 10.44 29.06
N VAL A 50 60.22 10.62 29.76
CA VAL A 50 60.60 11.92 30.34
C VAL A 50 61.09 12.91 29.29
N VAL A 51 61.79 12.40 28.26
CA VAL A 51 62.47 13.28 27.25
C VAL A 51 61.67 13.37 25.95
N THR A 52 60.54 12.68 25.84
CA THR A 52 59.71 12.65 24.65
C THR A 52 58.23 12.77 24.98
N PRO A 53 57.38 13.24 24.04
CA PRO A 53 55.94 13.29 24.22
C PRO A 53 55.27 11.90 24.10
N PHE A 54 56.01 10.83 23.86
CA PHE A 54 55.51 9.48 23.65
C PHE A 54 55.31 8.76 24.99
N LYS A 55 54.20 7.95 25.05
CA LYS A 55 53.87 7.11 26.20
C LYS A 55 53.84 5.64 25.81
N PHE A 56 54.37 4.77 26.63
CA PHE A 56 54.36 3.32 26.36
C PHE A 56 53.14 2.68 26.97
N VAL A 57 52.50 1.82 26.21
CA VAL A 57 51.36 0.99 26.62
C VAL A 57 51.76 -0.47 26.48
N ALA A 58 51.91 -1.17 27.61
CA ALA A 58 52.27 -2.59 27.61
C ALA A 58 51.63 -3.28 28.84
N ARG A 59 51.55 -4.60 28.80
CA ARG A 59 51.21 -5.37 30.01
C ARG A 59 52.40 -5.33 30.99
N THR A 60 52.08 -5.27 32.27
CA THR A 60 53.10 -5.25 33.32
C THR A 60 54.06 -6.42 33.20
N GLU A 61 53.59 -7.62 32.84
CA GLU A 61 54.35 -8.86 32.64
C GLU A 61 55.37 -8.75 31.51
N ASP A 62 55.06 -8.00 30.45
CA ASP A 62 55.92 -7.81 29.28
C ASP A 62 57.10 -6.86 29.58
N ILE A 63 56.89 -5.92 30.48
CA ILE A 63 57.88 -4.89 30.88
C ILE A 63 58.82 -5.45 31.95
N GLU A 64 58.31 -6.21 32.93
CA GLU A 64 59.08 -6.72 34.06
C GLU A 64 60.01 -7.92 33.72
N ALA A 65 59.70 -8.60 32.64
CA ALA A 65 60.47 -9.75 32.20
C ALA A 65 61.85 -9.42 31.59
N GLU A 66 62.02 -8.18 31.12
CA GLU A 66 63.28 -7.72 30.48
C GLU A 66 64.15 -6.88 31.44
N LYS A 67 65.27 -7.50 31.87
CA LYS A 67 66.24 -6.89 32.75
C LYS A 67 67.59 -6.86 32.05
N ASN A 68 68.50 -5.98 32.51
CA ASN A 68 69.88 -5.90 32.05
C ASN A 68 70.06 -5.31 30.66
N ILE A 69 69.42 -4.19 30.39
CA ILE A 69 69.49 -3.47 29.15
C ILE A 69 70.52 -2.36 29.24
N SER A 70 71.53 -2.40 28.39
CA SER A 70 72.50 -1.31 28.20
C SER A 70 72.33 -0.62 26.91
N ILE A 71 72.04 0.68 26.92
CA ILE A 71 71.83 1.53 25.77
C ILE A 71 72.62 2.82 25.91
N ASN A 72 73.39 3.14 24.88
CA ASN A 72 74.11 4.39 24.82
C ASN A 72 73.95 5.03 23.43
N VAL A 73 73.12 6.03 23.35
CA VAL A 73 72.76 6.73 22.08
C VAL A 73 72.88 8.25 22.32
N THR A 74 73.45 8.95 21.37
CA THR A 74 73.58 10.44 21.37
C THR A 74 72.98 10.98 20.10
N ASP A 75 72.00 11.86 20.27
CA ASP A 75 71.31 12.58 19.21
C ASP A 75 70.80 11.67 18.06
N ARG A 76 70.08 10.57 18.42
CA ARG A 76 69.45 9.66 17.43
C ARG A 76 67.94 9.81 17.34
N PRO A 77 67.35 9.61 16.16
CA PRO A 77 65.90 9.56 16.01
C PRO A 77 65.30 8.48 16.91
N LEU A 78 64.12 8.76 17.53
CA LEU A 78 63.42 7.85 18.41
C LEU A 78 63.13 6.52 17.71
N SER A 79 62.81 6.54 16.38
CA SER A 79 62.59 5.33 15.59
C SER A 79 63.77 4.38 15.56
N GLU A 80 65.03 4.89 15.46
CA GLU A 80 66.26 4.09 15.52
C GLU A 80 66.50 3.55 16.95
N VAL A 81 66.24 4.36 17.93
CA VAL A 81 66.37 3.97 19.33
C VAL A 81 65.44 2.85 19.72
N LEU A 82 64.18 2.89 19.21
CA LEU A 82 63.23 1.81 19.42
C LEU A 82 63.60 0.52 18.66
N GLN A 83 64.15 0.66 17.45
CA GLN A 83 64.67 -0.48 16.73
C GLN A 83 65.84 -1.15 17.42
N LEU A 84 66.79 -0.36 17.95
CA LEU A 84 67.92 -0.86 18.73
C LEU A 84 67.46 -1.50 20.05
N LEU A 85 66.52 -0.89 20.76
CA LEU A 85 65.96 -1.33 22.02
C LEU A 85 65.28 -2.68 21.91
N PHE A 86 64.54 -2.93 20.82
CA PHE A 86 63.75 -4.16 20.62
C PHE A 86 64.36 -5.16 19.70
N LYS A 87 65.56 -4.87 19.08
CA LYS A 87 66.29 -5.80 18.23
C LYS A 87 66.74 -7.01 19.01
N GLY A 88 66.34 -8.22 18.52
CA GLY A 88 66.68 -9.49 19.18
C GLY A 88 65.87 -9.83 20.44
N ARG A 89 64.91 -9.00 20.83
CA ARG A 89 63.95 -9.25 21.91
C ARG A 89 62.63 -9.68 21.33
N ASN A 90 61.96 -10.61 21.96
CA ASN A 90 60.63 -11.12 21.50
C ASN A 90 59.52 -10.10 21.87
N ILE A 91 59.69 -8.83 21.46
CA ILE A 91 58.80 -7.73 21.71
C ILE A 91 58.61 -6.95 20.41
N GLU A 92 57.38 -6.90 19.89
CA GLU A 92 56.98 -6.04 18.77
C GLU A 92 56.40 -4.74 19.31
N TYR A 93 56.63 -3.64 18.62
CA TYR A 93 56.02 -2.34 18.94
C TYR A 93 55.24 -1.78 17.78
N LYS A 94 54.16 -1.08 18.11
CA LYS A 94 53.32 -0.37 17.14
C LYS A 94 53.04 1.06 17.62
N LEU A 95 53.25 2.01 16.73
CA LEU A 95 52.98 3.42 17.04
C LEU A 95 51.50 3.74 16.73
N PHE A 96 50.83 4.37 17.71
CA PHE A 96 49.51 4.89 17.52
C PHE A 96 49.39 6.29 18.16
N LYS A 97 49.42 7.32 17.32
CA LYS A 97 49.54 8.73 17.76
C LYS A 97 50.82 8.94 18.63
N THR A 98 50.62 9.36 19.86
CA THR A 98 51.66 9.56 20.86
C THR A 98 51.90 8.33 21.75
N ASN A 99 51.29 7.17 21.44
CA ASN A 99 51.43 5.94 22.20
C ASN A 99 52.27 4.89 21.43
N ILE A 100 53.19 4.27 22.14
CA ILE A 100 53.99 3.15 21.66
C ILE A 100 53.48 1.90 22.36
N ILE A 101 52.75 1.07 21.63
CA ILE A 101 52.13 -0.16 22.12
C ILE A 101 53.12 -1.31 21.98
N LEU A 102 53.51 -1.96 23.07
CA LEU A 102 54.36 -3.13 23.10
C LEU A 102 53.53 -4.42 23.18
N LYS A 103 53.94 -5.43 22.43
CA LYS A 103 53.30 -6.76 22.42
C LYS A 103 54.34 -7.84 22.23
N ARG A 104 54.33 -8.91 23.07
CA ARG A 104 55.09 -10.16 22.78
C ARG A 104 54.33 -11.02 21.78
N PRO A 105 54.96 -11.46 20.66
CA PRO A 105 54.40 -12.49 19.84
C PRO A 105 54.25 -13.77 20.66
N ALA A 106 53.11 -14.44 20.54
CA ALA A 106 52.95 -15.73 21.23
C ALA A 106 53.91 -16.77 20.62
N GLU A 107 54.63 -17.55 21.46
CA GLU A 107 55.50 -18.66 21.04
C GLU A 107 54.73 -19.64 20.16
N LYS A 108 55.19 -19.88 18.95
CA LYS A 108 54.66 -20.91 18.04
C LYS A 108 55.01 -22.28 18.60
N LYS A 109 54.04 -22.95 19.27
CA LYS A 109 54.12 -24.40 19.44
C LYS A 109 53.96 -25.06 18.07
N PRO A 110 54.68 -26.15 17.79
CA PRO A 110 54.60 -26.81 16.49
C PRO A 110 53.20 -27.30 16.21
N ALA A 111 52.70 -27.01 14.99
CA ALA A 111 51.33 -27.18 14.56
C ALA A 111 50.90 -28.66 14.54
N SER A 112 49.94 -29.03 15.34
CA SER A 112 48.95 -30.02 14.97
C SER A 112 47.93 -29.27 14.09
N TYR A 113 47.68 -29.73 12.88
CA TYR A 113 46.69 -29.19 11.97
C TYR A 113 45.29 -29.28 12.56
N GLY A 114 44.84 -28.20 13.20
CA GLY A 114 43.48 -27.92 13.64
C GLY A 114 43.32 -26.42 13.74
N LEU A 115 42.55 -25.76 12.86
CA LEU A 115 42.19 -24.35 12.93
C LEU A 115 41.62 -24.01 14.31
N PRO A 116 42.08 -22.93 14.99
CA PRO A 116 41.54 -22.54 16.29
C PRO A 116 40.05 -22.19 16.13
N ALA A 117 39.19 -22.74 16.99
CA ALA A 117 37.74 -22.54 17.02
C ALA A 117 37.31 -21.08 17.32
N SER A 118 38.23 -20.10 17.47
CA SER A 118 37.92 -18.72 17.86
C SER A 118 37.87 -17.71 16.70
N LEU A 119 37.99 -18.14 15.45
CA LEU A 119 37.79 -17.30 14.26
C LEU A 119 36.69 -17.81 13.34
N ARG A 120 35.91 -18.81 13.75
CA ARG A 120 34.68 -19.13 13.10
C ARG A 120 33.68 -18.07 13.55
N THR A 121 33.25 -17.18 12.65
CA THR A 121 31.93 -16.57 12.79
C THR A 121 30.98 -17.69 13.16
N PRO A 122 30.22 -17.58 14.26
CA PRO A 122 29.34 -18.68 14.69
C PRO A 122 28.53 -19.12 13.47
N GLU A 123 28.66 -20.39 13.09
CA GLU A 123 27.91 -20.96 11.97
C GLU A 123 26.44 -20.65 12.24
N LYS A 124 25.79 -20.00 11.30
CA LYS A 124 24.35 -19.73 11.38
C LYS A 124 23.64 -20.55 10.34
N TYR A 125 22.58 -21.22 10.75
CA TYR A 125 21.75 -22.02 9.89
C TYR A 125 20.40 -21.37 9.65
N THR A 126 19.78 -21.70 8.53
CA THR A 126 18.50 -21.10 8.13
C THR A 126 17.40 -22.14 8.27
N LEU A 127 16.40 -21.82 9.08
CA LEU A 127 15.11 -22.49 9.13
C LEU A 127 14.19 -21.79 8.12
N SER A 128 13.71 -22.52 7.10
CA SER A 128 12.83 -21.94 6.07
C SER A 128 11.71 -22.90 5.71
N GLY A 129 10.65 -22.40 5.11
CA GLY A 129 9.53 -23.23 4.69
C GLY A 129 8.29 -22.44 4.35
N SER A 130 7.17 -23.13 4.17
CA SER A 130 5.86 -22.52 3.91
C SER A 130 4.87 -22.85 5.02
N VAL A 131 3.98 -21.88 5.32
CA VAL A 131 2.85 -22.06 6.23
C VAL A 131 1.58 -22.13 5.41
N ARG A 132 0.78 -23.18 5.62
CA ARG A 132 -0.46 -23.45 4.87
C ARG A 132 -1.61 -23.81 5.80
N SER A 133 -2.84 -23.57 5.36
CA SER A 133 -4.05 -24.14 6.02
C SER A 133 -4.06 -25.64 5.86
N GLN A 134 -4.29 -26.37 6.96
CA GLN A 134 -4.43 -27.84 6.95
C GLN A 134 -5.68 -28.28 6.17
N ARG A 135 -6.75 -27.47 6.23
CA ARG A 135 -8.04 -27.80 5.62
C ARG A 135 -8.06 -27.55 4.12
N THR A 136 -7.47 -26.45 3.66
CA THR A 136 -7.57 -26.02 2.25
C THR A 136 -6.27 -26.13 1.48
N GLY A 137 -5.12 -26.28 2.18
CA GLY A 137 -3.78 -26.22 1.58
C GLY A 137 -3.36 -24.84 1.12
N GLU A 138 -4.18 -23.82 1.31
CA GLU A 138 -3.86 -22.43 0.93
C GLU A 138 -2.73 -21.84 1.76
N SER A 139 -1.97 -20.92 1.16
CA SER A 139 -0.90 -20.20 1.84
C SER A 139 -1.43 -19.33 2.97
N VAL A 140 -0.80 -19.36 4.15
CA VAL A 140 -1.14 -18.48 5.29
C VAL A 140 -0.23 -17.27 5.26
N ILE A 141 -0.81 -16.12 4.91
CA ILE A 141 -0.10 -14.84 4.76
C ILE A 141 0.07 -14.18 6.13
N GLY A 142 1.28 -13.70 6.44
CA GLY A 142 1.56 -12.96 7.67
C GLY A 142 1.49 -13.82 8.94
N ALA A 143 1.63 -15.14 8.83
CA ALA A 143 1.83 -16.01 9.98
C ALA A 143 3.15 -15.67 10.67
N THR A 144 3.13 -15.56 11.99
CA THR A 144 4.32 -15.29 12.79
C THR A 144 4.98 -16.58 13.21
N ILE A 145 6.26 -16.73 12.91
CA ILE A 145 7.12 -17.82 13.32
C ILE A 145 8.09 -17.29 14.35
N MET A 146 7.99 -17.74 15.60
CA MET A 146 8.83 -17.33 16.72
C MET A 146 9.69 -18.49 17.15
N ALA A 147 11.00 -18.33 17.14
CA ALA A 147 11.96 -19.28 17.66
C ALA A 147 12.42 -18.83 19.04
N SER A 148 12.35 -19.72 20.02
CA SER A 148 12.76 -19.48 21.40
C SER A 148 13.81 -20.51 21.83
N SER A 149 14.91 -20.06 22.44
CA SER A 149 15.93 -20.88 23.09
C SER A 149 16.35 -20.18 24.37
N GLY A 150 15.94 -20.72 25.53
CA GLY A 150 16.04 -20.03 26.81
C GLY A 150 15.31 -18.68 26.78
N ASP A 151 15.97 -17.61 27.22
CA ASP A 151 15.42 -16.24 27.24
C ASP A 151 15.51 -15.52 25.89
N GLN A 152 16.10 -16.14 24.86
CA GLN A 152 16.23 -15.53 23.54
C GLN A 152 15.02 -15.83 22.67
N HIS A 153 14.39 -14.81 22.14
CA HIS A 153 13.25 -14.89 21.24
C HIS A 153 13.54 -14.11 19.95
N THR A 154 13.46 -14.79 18.82
CA THR A 154 13.58 -14.16 17.52
C THR A 154 12.47 -14.67 16.59
N GLY A 155 12.02 -13.85 15.66
CA GLY A 155 10.90 -14.26 14.83
C GLY A 155 10.87 -13.57 13.47
N VAL A 156 10.08 -14.16 12.57
CA VAL A 156 9.79 -13.68 11.22
C VAL A 156 8.32 -13.90 10.92
N THR A 157 7.79 -13.17 9.93
CA THR A 157 6.44 -13.40 9.40
C THR A 157 6.53 -13.99 7.99
N THR A 158 5.55 -14.82 7.63
CA THR A 158 5.43 -15.31 6.25
C THR A 158 5.15 -14.15 5.31
N ASN A 159 5.73 -14.23 4.10
CA ASN A 159 5.44 -13.30 3.01
C ASN A 159 4.03 -13.53 2.42
N GLU A 160 3.68 -12.80 1.36
CA GLU A 160 2.38 -12.89 0.67
C GLU A 160 2.09 -14.27 0.05
N TYR A 161 3.10 -15.15 -0.01
CA TYR A 161 3.00 -16.51 -0.57
C TYR A 161 3.10 -17.59 0.50
N GLY A 162 3.12 -17.20 1.78
CA GLY A 162 3.23 -18.10 2.92
C GLY A 162 4.65 -18.61 3.19
N PHE A 163 5.67 -18.09 2.49
CA PHE A 163 7.07 -18.48 2.70
C PHE A 163 7.69 -17.67 3.84
N TYR A 164 8.56 -18.32 4.62
CA TYR A 164 9.38 -17.71 5.65
C TYR A 164 10.82 -18.20 5.62
N SER A 165 11.74 -17.38 6.12
CA SER A 165 13.15 -17.73 6.28
C SER A 165 13.69 -17.05 7.54
N LEU A 166 14.25 -17.83 8.46
CA LEU A 166 14.76 -17.40 9.75
C LEU A 166 16.16 -17.96 9.96
N THR A 167 17.16 -17.09 10.09
CA THR A 167 18.57 -17.48 10.32
C THR A 167 18.87 -17.42 11.81
N LEU A 168 19.33 -18.55 12.37
CA LEU A 168 19.58 -18.78 13.78
C LEU A 168 20.98 -19.36 14.01
N SER A 169 21.48 -19.30 15.24
CA SER A 169 22.65 -20.06 15.68
C SER A 169 22.31 -21.55 15.79
N PRO A 170 23.29 -22.47 15.75
CA PRO A 170 23.05 -23.88 16.07
C PRO A 170 22.48 -24.02 17.49
N GLY A 171 21.55 -24.98 17.67
CA GLY A 171 20.95 -25.23 18.98
C GLY A 171 19.53 -25.76 18.92
N ASP A 172 18.95 -25.98 20.07
CA ASP A 172 17.58 -26.46 20.22
C ASP A 172 16.63 -25.26 20.39
N TYR A 173 15.53 -25.32 19.65
CA TYR A 173 14.53 -24.24 19.59
C TYR A 173 13.13 -24.79 19.71
N THR A 174 12.31 -24.10 20.50
CA THR A 174 10.86 -24.22 20.41
C THR A 174 10.35 -23.20 19.40
N ILE A 175 9.73 -23.67 18.32
CA ILE A 175 9.14 -22.85 17.25
C ILE A 175 7.65 -22.73 17.52
N VAL A 176 7.21 -21.49 17.77
CA VAL A 176 5.79 -21.16 17.97
C VAL A 176 5.26 -20.47 16.73
N ILE A 177 4.22 -21.04 16.14
CA ILE A 177 3.59 -20.51 14.93
C ILE A 177 2.18 -20.03 15.27
N THR A 178 1.89 -18.77 14.90
CA THR A 178 0.59 -18.15 15.12
C THR A 178 0.11 -17.41 13.88
N ALA A 179 -1.19 -17.47 13.61
CA ALA A 179 -1.84 -16.66 12.58
C ALA A 179 -3.28 -16.35 12.98
N VAL A 180 -3.85 -15.27 12.44
CA VAL A 180 -5.25 -14.87 12.72
C VAL A 180 -6.20 -15.96 12.22
N GLY A 181 -7.10 -16.42 13.08
CA GLY A 181 -8.09 -17.45 12.73
C GLY A 181 -7.54 -18.88 12.64
N MET A 182 -6.31 -19.09 13.13
CA MET A 182 -5.64 -20.40 13.14
C MET A 182 -5.27 -20.80 14.58
N HIS A 183 -5.32 -22.08 14.88
CA HIS A 183 -4.79 -22.61 16.13
C HIS A 183 -3.28 -22.41 16.19
N ARG A 184 -2.79 -22.00 17.37
CA ARG A 184 -1.37 -21.94 17.68
C ARG A 184 -0.77 -23.33 17.53
N LYS A 185 0.40 -23.40 16.87
CA LYS A 185 1.18 -24.65 16.75
C LYS A 185 2.56 -24.46 17.36
N GLU A 186 3.06 -25.48 18.02
CA GLU A 186 4.41 -25.54 18.60
C GLU A 186 5.15 -26.75 18.03
N GLU A 187 6.42 -26.58 17.69
CA GLU A 187 7.31 -27.60 17.18
C GLU A 187 8.68 -27.44 17.84
N GLU A 188 9.28 -28.52 18.30
CA GLU A 188 10.66 -28.55 18.80
C GLU A 188 11.60 -28.99 17.69
N ILE A 189 12.68 -28.23 17.50
CA ILE A 189 13.68 -28.53 16.47
C ILE A 189 15.10 -28.39 17.03
N SER A 190 16.01 -29.30 16.61
CA SER A 190 17.44 -29.15 16.80
C SER A 190 18.06 -28.67 15.49
N LEU A 191 18.60 -27.45 15.48
CA LEU A 191 19.16 -26.83 14.30
C LEU A 191 20.67 -27.04 14.22
N SER A 192 21.09 -28.03 13.46
CA SER A 192 22.49 -28.35 13.18
C SER A 192 22.91 -28.14 11.72
N GLY A 193 21.98 -27.67 10.86
CA GLY A 193 22.14 -27.38 9.44
C GLY A 193 20.96 -26.56 8.91
N ASN A 194 21.03 -26.13 7.62
CA ASN A 194 19.88 -25.52 6.97
C ASN A 194 18.70 -26.51 6.92
N THR A 195 17.57 -26.14 7.53
CA THR A 195 16.42 -27.02 7.72
C THR A 195 15.20 -26.46 7.03
N ALA A 196 14.49 -27.30 6.28
CA ALA A 196 13.19 -26.95 5.69
C ALA A 196 12.06 -27.48 6.58
N LEU A 197 11.19 -26.59 7.07
CA LEU A 197 10.04 -26.92 7.90
C LEU A 197 8.77 -26.33 7.28
N ASN A 198 8.01 -27.18 6.59
CA ASN A 198 6.68 -26.80 6.07
C ASN A 198 5.63 -27.08 7.14
N ILE A 199 4.78 -26.08 7.39
CA ILE A 199 3.85 -26.05 8.53
C ILE A 199 2.42 -26.03 8.01
N ALA A 200 1.59 -26.99 8.49
CA ALA A 200 0.15 -26.94 8.30
C ALA A 200 -0.50 -26.44 9.61
N LEU A 201 -1.29 -25.36 9.49
CA LEU A 201 -2.07 -24.80 10.60
C LEU A 201 -3.53 -25.19 10.48
N GLN A 202 -4.12 -25.58 11.60
CA GLN A 202 -5.55 -25.88 11.70
C GLN A 202 -6.33 -24.56 11.87
N GLU A 203 -7.42 -24.43 11.13
CA GLU A 203 -8.33 -23.28 11.29
C GLU A 203 -9.05 -23.35 12.64
N GLU A 204 -9.12 -22.21 13.33
CA GLU A 204 -9.87 -22.10 14.57
C GLU A 204 -11.36 -22.09 14.24
N ILE A 205 -12.05 -23.20 14.50
CA ILE A 205 -13.52 -23.24 14.48
C ILE A 205 -13.96 -22.46 15.69
N LYS A 206 -14.57 -21.30 15.50
CA LYS A 206 -15.06 -20.41 16.59
C LYS A 206 -16.16 -21.12 17.38
N ASP A 207 -15.79 -22.01 18.28
CA ASP A 207 -16.68 -22.49 19.33
C ASP A 207 -16.84 -21.42 20.42
N LEU A 208 -18.03 -21.28 20.95
CA LEU A 208 -18.47 -20.24 21.90
C LEU A 208 -17.90 -20.40 23.33
N GLN A 209 -16.89 -21.19 23.53
CA GLN A 209 -16.23 -21.25 24.83
C GLN A 209 -15.25 -20.07 24.96
N GLU A 210 -15.41 -19.37 26.06
CA GLU A 210 -14.63 -18.23 26.51
C GLU A 210 -13.16 -18.65 26.74
N PHE A 211 -12.38 -18.72 25.67
CA PHE A 211 -10.93 -18.83 25.81
C PHE A 211 -10.36 -17.44 26.04
N THR A 212 -9.86 -17.22 27.23
CA THR A 212 -8.93 -16.14 27.54
C THR A 212 -7.63 -16.43 26.79
N VAL A 213 -7.62 -16.17 25.49
CA VAL A 213 -6.35 -16.11 24.74
C VAL A 213 -5.61 -14.93 25.33
N LYS A 214 -4.49 -15.20 26.02
CA LYS A 214 -3.49 -14.17 26.28
C LYS A 214 -3.05 -13.68 24.90
N ALA A 215 -3.62 -12.57 24.49
CA ALA A 215 -3.41 -11.97 23.17
C ALA A 215 -1.95 -11.53 23.06
N SER A 216 -1.13 -12.37 22.42
CA SER A 216 -0.02 -11.81 21.68
C SER A 216 -0.67 -11.04 20.52
N SER A 217 -0.35 -9.76 20.36
CA SER A 217 -0.88 -8.80 19.39
C SER A 217 -1.18 -9.43 18.03
N ASN A 218 -2.45 -9.78 17.82
CA ASN A 218 -2.90 -10.45 16.59
C ASN A 218 -3.07 -9.41 15.49
N GLY A 219 -2.09 -9.32 14.60
CA GLY A 219 -2.21 -8.67 13.31
C GLY A 219 -1.42 -7.40 13.09
N ARG A 220 -1.00 -6.67 14.12
CA ARG A 220 -0.04 -5.56 13.99
C ARG A 220 1.19 -5.85 14.83
N SER A 221 2.29 -6.16 14.17
CA SER A 221 3.56 -6.20 14.88
C SER A 221 3.94 -4.77 15.29
N LEU A 222 3.98 -4.48 16.59
CA LEU A 222 4.49 -3.20 17.12
C LEU A 222 5.93 -2.94 16.68
N ARG A 223 6.68 -4.02 16.37
CA ARG A 223 8.05 -3.97 15.88
C ARG A 223 8.17 -3.69 14.38
N SER A 224 7.11 -3.94 13.59
CA SER A 224 7.14 -3.68 12.15
C SER A 224 7.20 -2.18 11.89
N PRO A 225 8.13 -1.68 11.05
CA PRO A 225 8.21 -0.26 10.69
C PRO A 225 7.01 0.21 9.86
N GLN A 226 6.29 -0.69 9.23
CA GLN A 226 5.13 -0.33 8.42
C GLN A 226 4.10 0.43 9.23
N MET A 227 3.70 1.58 8.69
CA MET A 227 2.75 2.51 9.25
C MET A 227 1.62 2.77 8.25
N GLY A 228 0.41 3.09 8.73
CA GLY A 228 -0.74 3.35 7.86
C GLY A 228 -1.21 2.15 7.05
N MET A 229 -0.85 0.93 7.47
CA MET A 229 -1.28 -0.31 6.85
C MET A 229 -2.45 -0.90 7.62
N GLU A 230 -3.55 -1.17 6.92
CA GLU A 230 -4.70 -1.91 7.45
C GLU A 230 -4.87 -3.22 6.68
N ARG A 231 -5.13 -4.29 7.43
CA ARG A 231 -5.43 -5.60 6.85
C ARG A 231 -6.82 -6.03 7.30
N LEU A 232 -7.64 -6.40 6.32
CA LEU A 232 -8.99 -6.92 6.53
C LEU A 232 -9.06 -8.34 5.96
N SER A 233 -9.59 -9.27 6.75
CA SER A 233 -9.91 -10.62 6.29
C SER A 233 -11.36 -10.69 5.79
N ALA A 234 -11.66 -11.64 4.91
CA ALA A 234 -13.02 -11.89 4.46
C ALA A 234 -13.99 -12.17 5.63
N SER A 235 -13.51 -12.75 6.75
CA SER A 235 -14.31 -13.01 7.96
C SER A 235 -14.69 -11.74 8.72
N GLU A 236 -13.87 -10.69 8.71
CA GLU A 236 -14.18 -9.41 9.36
C GLU A 236 -15.24 -8.62 8.57
N ILE A 237 -15.28 -8.82 7.25
CA ILE A 237 -16.23 -8.16 6.34
C ILE A 237 -17.63 -8.82 6.39
N LYS A 238 -17.67 -10.13 6.69
CA LYS A 238 -18.85 -10.98 6.56
C LYS A 238 -20.07 -10.47 7.37
N ASP A 239 -19.85 -9.96 8.57
CA ASP A 239 -20.87 -9.62 9.53
C ASP A 239 -21.26 -8.12 9.53
N ILE A 240 -20.67 -7.30 8.65
CA ILE A 240 -21.00 -5.87 8.55
C ILE A 240 -22.29 -5.70 7.76
N PRO A 241 -23.23 -4.82 8.18
CA PRO A 241 -24.44 -4.52 7.42
C PRO A 241 -24.12 -3.98 6.03
N VAL A 242 -24.94 -4.31 5.06
CA VAL A 242 -24.65 -4.05 3.66
C VAL A 242 -25.87 -3.54 2.89
N LEU A 243 -25.61 -2.73 1.87
CA LEU A 243 -26.66 -2.25 0.98
C LEU A 243 -27.22 -3.42 0.15
N LEU A 244 -28.55 -3.57 0.16
CA LEU A 244 -29.29 -4.55 -0.65
C LEU A 244 -28.83 -6.01 -0.46
N GLY A 245 -28.20 -6.33 0.69
CA GLY A 245 -27.76 -7.70 1.02
C GLY A 245 -26.47 -8.15 0.33
N GLU A 246 -25.76 -7.26 -0.38
CA GLU A 246 -24.51 -7.56 -1.05
C GLU A 246 -23.30 -7.12 -0.20
N ARG A 247 -22.41 -8.06 0.11
CA ARG A 247 -21.17 -7.79 0.86
C ARG A 247 -20.17 -7.05 0.00
N ASP A 248 -19.77 -5.85 0.44
CA ASP A 248 -18.90 -4.97 -0.34
C ASP A 248 -17.62 -4.63 0.40
N ILE A 249 -16.50 -5.01 -0.20
CA ILE A 249 -15.16 -4.83 0.35
C ILE A 249 -14.79 -3.35 0.39
N LEU A 250 -15.04 -2.61 -0.68
CA LEU A 250 -14.66 -1.19 -0.77
C LEU A 250 -15.50 -0.33 0.17
N LYS A 251 -16.78 -0.68 0.38
CA LYS A 251 -17.62 -0.02 1.39
C LYS A 251 -17.09 -0.25 2.80
N THR A 252 -16.58 -1.47 3.09
CA THR A 252 -16.00 -1.78 4.40
C THR A 252 -14.72 -0.98 4.67
N ILE A 253 -13.81 -0.84 3.71
CA ILE A 253 -12.58 -0.05 3.94
C ILE A 253 -12.87 1.43 4.14
N GLN A 254 -13.99 1.96 3.64
CA GLN A 254 -14.43 3.34 3.86
C GLN A 254 -14.82 3.62 5.32
N LEU A 255 -15.01 2.59 6.15
CA LEU A 255 -15.26 2.73 7.59
C LEU A 255 -13.96 2.85 8.43
N LEU A 256 -12.79 2.84 7.78
CA LEU A 256 -11.48 2.97 8.41
C LEU A 256 -11.01 4.44 8.42
N PRO A 257 -10.21 4.87 9.42
CA PRO A 257 -9.77 6.25 9.49
C PRO A 257 -8.85 6.62 8.33
N GLY A 258 -8.98 7.85 7.83
CA GLY A 258 -8.22 8.39 6.71
C GLY A 258 -8.71 7.94 5.34
N ILE A 259 -9.80 7.15 5.26
CA ILE A 259 -10.45 6.71 4.02
C ILE A 259 -11.87 7.27 3.99
N LYS A 260 -12.13 8.17 3.07
CA LYS A 260 -13.42 8.87 2.94
C LYS A 260 -14.22 8.30 1.79
N SER A 261 -15.49 8.03 2.01
CA SER A 261 -16.43 7.62 0.94
C SER A 261 -16.66 8.77 -0.05
N ALA A 262 -16.84 8.46 -1.32
CA ALA A 262 -17.27 9.45 -2.32
C ALA A 262 -18.81 9.74 -2.29
N GLY A 263 -19.51 9.27 -1.25
CA GLY A 263 -20.95 9.50 -1.02
C GLY A 263 -21.82 8.29 -1.37
N ASP A 264 -23.14 8.49 -1.21
CA ASP A 264 -24.10 7.44 -1.55
C ASP A 264 -24.04 7.04 -3.03
N GLY A 265 -24.26 5.76 -3.31
CA GLY A 265 -24.24 5.25 -4.67
C GLY A 265 -22.87 5.32 -5.35
N ASN A 266 -21.77 5.46 -4.58
CA ASN A 266 -20.43 5.52 -5.11
C ASN A 266 -19.50 4.58 -4.32
N SER A 267 -18.78 3.70 -5.01
CA SER A 267 -17.74 2.86 -4.41
C SER A 267 -16.35 3.50 -4.42
N GLY A 268 -16.19 4.66 -5.07
CA GLY A 268 -14.98 5.47 -5.03
C GLY A 268 -14.68 5.95 -3.60
N PHE A 269 -13.40 6.18 -3.34
CA PHE A 269 -12.94 6.65 -2.03
C PHE A 269 -11.70 7.52 -2.16
N TYR A 270 -11.51 8.35 -1.16
CA TYR A 270 -10.39 9.29 -1.05
C TYR A 270 -9.53 8.94 0.16
N VAL A 271 -8.21 8.88 -0.01
CA VAL A 271 -7.29 8.55 1.08
C VAL A 271 -6.38 9.73 1.35
N ARG A 272 -6.38 10.24 2.61
CA ARG A 272 -5.50 11.33 3.05
C ARG A 272 -5.43 12.47 2.04
N GLY A 273 -6.60 12.93 1.59
CA GLY A 273 -6.76 14.07 0.69
C GLY A 273 -6.46 13.83 -0.78
N GLY A 274 -6.07 12.61 -1.16
CA GLY A 274 -5.89 12.26 -2.57
C GLY A 274 -7.21 12.10 -3.33
N GLY A 275 -7.14 12.18 -4.65
CA GLY A 275 -8.26 11.91 -5.58
C GLY A 275 -8.63 10.42 -5.64
N ALA A 276 -9.78 10.12 -6.25
CA ALA A 276 -10.20 8.72 -6.43
C ALA A 276 -9.25 7.93 -7.33
N ASP A 277 -8.71 8.58 -8.38
CA ASP A 277 -7.73 8.03 -9.31
C ASP A 277 -6.31 7.88 -8.71
N GLN A 278 -6.06 8.53 -7.57
CA GLN A 278 -4.78 8.50 -6.87
C GLN A 278 -4.61 7.28 -5.96
N ASN A 279 -5.54 6.31 -6.03
CA ASN A 279 -5.47 5.03 -5.33
C ASN A 279 -5.14 3.91 -6.32
N LEU A 280 -4.10 3.12 -6.03
CA LEU A 280 -3.78 1.92 -6.79
C LEU A 280 -4.61 0.75 -6.25
N ILE A 281 -5.53 0.25 -7.07
CA ILE A 281 -6.38 -0.88 -6.69
C ILE A 281 -5.95 -2.08 -7.50
N LEU A 282 -5.54 -3.14 -6.82
CA LEU A 282 -5.00 -4.35 -7.42
C LEU A 282 -5.86 -5.56 -7.08
N LEU A 283 -6.08 -6.43 -8.06
CA LEU A 283 -6.63 -7.78 -7.89
C LEU A 283 -5.58 -8.80 -8.35
N ASP A 284 -5.02 -9.57 -7.43
CA ASP A 284 -3.90 -10.48 -7.72
C ASP A 284 -2.80 -9.84 -8.58
N GLU A 285 -2.33 -8.65 -8.16
CA GLU A 285 -1.31 -7.80 -8.81
C GLU A 285 -1.78 -7.01 -10.06
N ALA A 286 -2.93 -7.33 -10.66
CA ALA A 286 -3.45 -6.63 -11.82
C ALA A 286 -4.19 -5.34 -11.43
N PRO A 287 -3.89 -4.17 -12.03
CA PRO A 287 -4.63 -2.94 -11.82
C PRO A 287 -6.10 -3.06 -12.24
N VAL A 288 -7.01 -2.57 -11.38
CA VAL A 288 -8.44 -2.43 -11.67
C VAL A 288 -8.74 -0.93 -11.78
N TYR A 289 -8.98 -0.44 -12.99
CA TYR A 289 -9.11 0.99 -13.27
C TYR A 289 -10.42 1.60 -12.81
N ASN A 290 -11.53 0.87 -12.92
CA ASN A 290 -12.80 1.25 -12.33
C ASN A 290 -13.27 0.13 -11.42
N PRO A 291 -13.13 0.28 -10.09
CA PRO A 291 -13.44 -0.79 -9.14
C PRO A 291 -14.93 -0.86 -8.78
N SER A 292 -15.84 -0.37 -9.64
CA SER A 292 -17.26 -0.23 -9.33
C SER A 292 -18.19 -0.78 -10.39
N HIS A 293 -19.32 -1.33 -9.90
CA HIS A 293 -20.48 -1.74 -10.67
C HIS A 293 -21.68 -0.83 -10.42
N LEU A 294 -22.65 -0.81 -11.35
CA LEU A 294 -23.89 -0.04 -11.31
C LEU A 294 -23.62 1.42 -10.90
N LEU A 295 -22.76 2.11 -11.66
CA LEU A 295 -22.41 3.52 -11.45
C LEU A 295 -21.77 3.83 -10.08
N GLY A 296 -21.33 2.82 -9.32
CA GLY A 296 -20.68 2.99 -8.02
C GLY A 296 -21.43 2.41 -6.83
N PHE A 297 -22.59 1.77 -7.04
CA PHE A 297 -23.34 1.17 -5.93
C PHE A 297 -22.62 -0.05 -5.33
N PHE A 298 -21.90 -0.82 -6.13
CA PHE A 298 -21.21 -2.04 -5.70
C PHE A 298 -19.76 -2.05 -6.18
N SER A 299 -18.90 -2.73 -5.42
CA SER A 299 -17.53 -2.98 -5.88
C SER A 299 -17.44 -4.14 -6.86
N THR A 300 -16.39 -4.14 -7.69
CA THR A 300 -16.07 -5.23 -8.60
C THR A 300 -15.59 -6.50 -7.88
N PHE A 301 -15.32 -6.45 -6.58
CA PHE A 301 -14.77 -7.55 -5.83
C PHE A 301 -15.86 -8.45 -5.25
N ASN A 302 -15.92 -9.69 -5.74
CA ASN A 302 -16.80 -10.71 -5.15
C ASN A 302 -16.20 -11.19 -3.82
N SER A 303 -16.91 -10.93 -2.70
CA SER A 303 -16.45 -11.26 -1.35
C SER A 303 -16.13 -12.74 -1.12
N ASP A 304 -16.80 -13.65 -1.86
CA ASP A 304 -16.58 -15.08 -1.73
C ASP A 304 -15.28 -15.55 -2.42
N ALA A 305 -14.78 -14.77 -3.41
CA ALA A 305 -13.52 -15.04 -4.10
C ALA A 305 -12.29 -14.41 -3.43
N VAL A 306 -12.49 -13.49 -2.47
CA VAL A 306 -11.42 -12.72 -1.85
C VAL A 306 -10.91 -13.38 -0.57
N LYS A 307 -9.58 -13.47 -0.43
CA LYS A 307 -8.86 -14.01 0.73
C LYS A 307 -8.56 -12.94 1.77
N ASN A 308 -7.89 -11.88 1.35
CA ASN A 308 -7.56 -10.74 2.20
C ASN A 308 -7.39 -9.47 1.39
N ILE A 309 -7.43 -8.36 2.11
CA ILE A 309 -7.23 -7.02 1.57
C ILE A 309 -6.20 -6.32 2.44
N VAL A 310 -5.23 -5.68 1.79
CA VAL A 310 -4.25 -4.83 2.46
C VAL A 310 -4.36 -3.42 1.90
N VAL A 311 -4.56 -2.45 2.78
CA VAL A 311 -4.62 -1.04 2.43
C VAL A 311 -3.41 -0.33 2.99
N TYR A 312 -2.62 0.30 2.12
CA TYR A 312 -1.48 1.14 2.50
C TYR A 312 -1.86 2.61 2.31
N LYS A 313 -2.00 3.35 3.40
CA LYS A 313 -2.26 4.81 3.43
C LYS A 313 -0.96 5.62 3.56
N SER A 314 0.13 4.96 3.99
CA SER A 314 1.46 5.51 4.25
C SER A 314 2.48 4.37 4.29
N GLY A 315 3.77 4.69 4.26
CA GLY A 315 4.83 3.68 4.42
C GLY A 315 4.75 2.52 3.41
N MET A 316 4.17 2.78 2.23
CA MET A 316 3.99 1.73 1.22
C MET A 316 5.34 1.19 0.73
N PRO A 317 5.46 -0.14 0.54
CA PRO A 317 6.66 -0.77 -0.01
C PRO A 317 7.02 -0.27 -1.41
N ALA A 318 8.33 -0.35 -1.78
CA ALA A 318 8.82 0.22 -3.04
C ALA A 318 8.36 -0.53 -4.31
N GLN A 319 7.84 -1.76 -4.18
CA GLN A 319 7.24 -2.50 -5.31
C GLN A 319 5.97 -1.84 -5.85
N TYR A 320 5.29 -1.02 -5.06
CA TYR A 320 4.12 -0.26 -5.50
C TYR A 320 4.51 1.14 -5.97
N GLY A 321 3.92 1.60 -7.07
CA GLY A 321 4.13 2.94 -7.63
C GLY A 321 2.99 3.34 -8.57
N GLY A 322 3.13 4.50 -9.23
CA GLY A 322 2.20 4.99 -10.24
C GLY A 322 0.89 5.60 -9.69
N ARG A 323 0.75 5.75 -8.36
CA ARG A 323 -0.38 6.45 -7.72
C ARG A 323 0.10 7.23 -6.48
N LEU A 324 -0.56 8.36 -6.21
CA LEU A 324 -0.11 9.32 -5.18
C LEU A 324 -0.56 8.98 -3.76
N SER A 325 -1.67 8.27 -3.58
CA SER A 325 -2.39 8.32 -2.31
C SER A 325 -2.37 7.03 -1.52
N SER A 326 -2.82 5.94 -2.10
CA SER A 326 -2.89 4.66 -1.41
C SER A 326 -2.71 3.47 -2.35
N VAL A 327 -2.51 2.30 -1.76
CA VAL A 327 -2.58 1.02 -2.45
C VAL A 327 -3.61 0.16 -1.75
N VAL A 328 -4.54 -0.42 -2.50
CA VAL A 328 -5.47 -1.45 -2.05
C VAL A 328 -5.13 -2.73 -2.80
N ASP A 329 -4.47 -3.64 -2.11
CA ASP A 329 -4.05 -4.93 -2.68
C ASP A 329 -5.03 -6.02 -2.24
N VAL A 330 -5.80 -6.52 -3.20
CA VAL A 330 -6.82 -7.57 -3.02
C VAL A 330 -6.28 -8.88 -3.54
N LYS A 331 -6.16 -9.87 -2.67
CA LYS A 331 -5.73 -11.24 -3.04
C LYS A 331 -6.94 -12.17 -3.08
N MET A 332 -7.05 -12.92 -4.17
CA MET A 332 -8.07 -13.96 -4.33
C MET A 332 -7.69 -15.23 -3.57
N ASN A 333 -8.69 -15.98 -3.12
CA ASN A 333 -8.52 -17.34 -2.62
C ASN A 333 -7.78 -18.22 -3.64
N GLU A 334 -6.95 -19.14 -3.17
CA GLU A 334 -6.19 -20.06 -4.04
C GLU A 334 -7.01 -21.29 -4.47
N GLY A 335 -8.16 -21.52 -3.81
CA GLY A 335 -8.98 -22.72 -3.93
C GLY A 335 -8.49 -23.86 -3.05
N ASN A 336 -9.39 -24.76 -2.72
CA ASN A 336 -9.15 -25.90 -1.85
C ASN A 336 -8.42 -27.02 -2.61
N ASN A 337 -7.23 -27.42 -2.17
CA ASN A 337 -6.48 -28.51 -2.81
C ASN A 337 -6.71 -29.88 -2.15
N GLN A 338 -7.61 -29.97 -1.16
CA GLN A 338 -7.95 -31.19 -0.42
C GLN A 338 -9.30 -31.76 -0.86
N ASP A 339 -10.35 -30.93 -0.82
CA ASP A 339 -11.73 -31.30 -1.07
C ASP A 339 -12.42 -30.35 -2.03
N PHE A 340 -13.42 -30.83 -2.73
CA PHE A 340 -14.34 -29.97 -3.50
C PHE A 340 -15.27 -29.23 -2.54
N GLY A 341 -15.51 -27.96 -2.82
CA GLY A 341 -16.40 -27.10 -2.08
C GLY A 341 -17.20 -26.19 -3.00
N ALA A 342 -18.36 -25.79 -2.52
CA ALA A 342 -19.20 -24.79 -3.16
C ALA A 342 -19.74 -23.83 -2.11
N SER A 343 -19.77 -22.54 -2.42
CA SER A 343 -20.42 -21.53 -1.59
C SER A 343 -21.17 -20.55 -2.46
N GLY A 344 -22.17 -19.89 -1.89
CA GLY A 344 -22.89 -18.90 -2.67
C GLY A 344 -23.95 -18.20 -1.84
N GLY A 345 -24.68 -17.31 -2.51
CA GLY A 345 -25.77 -16.57 -1.89
C GLY A 345 -26.77 -16.08 -2.90
N ILE A 346 -28.00 -15.94 -2.43
CA ILE A 346 -29.11 -15.35 -3.17
C ILE A 346 -29.66 -14.22 -2.32
N GLY A 347 -29.61 -13.01 -2.84
CA GLY A 347 -30.12 -11.80 -2.21
C GLY A 347 -31.28 -11.21 -3.02
N LEU A 348 -31.73 -10.02 -2.60
CA LEU A 348 -32.84 -9.33 -3.27
C LEU A 348 -32.53 -8.96 -4.72
N ILE A 349 -31.28 -8.55 -5.00
CA ILE A 349 -30.91 -8.00 -6.30
C ILE A 349 -29.75 -8.73 -6.98
N SER A 350 -29.11 -9.66 -6.29
CA SER A 350 -27.93 -10.37 -6.80
C SER A 350 -27.90 -11.82 -6.36
N SER A 351 -27.27 -12.66 -7.17
CA SER A 351 -26.86 -14.02 -6.80
C SER A 351 -25.40 -14.25 -7.15
N ARG A 352 -24.76 -15.08 -6.34
CA ARG A 352 -23.38 -15.47 -6.52
C ARG A 352 -23.17 -16.95 -6.24
N LEU A 353 -22.21 -17.52 -6.94
CA LEU A 353 -21.80 -18.92 -6.79
C LEU A 353 -20.28 -18.99 -6.88
N ASN A 354 -19.68 -19.70 -5.96
CA ASN A 354 -18.25 -20.02 -5.94
C ASN A 354 -18.07 -21.53 -5.87
N ILE A 355 -17.19 -22.07 -6.71
CA ILE A 355 -16.84 -23.49 -6.77
C ILE A 355 -15.33 -23.58 -6.67
N GLU A 356 -14.85 -24.45 -5.79
CA GLU A 356 -13.42 -24.67 -5.60
C GLU A 356 -13.11 -26.15 -5.40
N GLY A 357 -11.89 -26.56 -5.72
CA GLY A 357 -11.48 -27.93 -5.50
C GLY A 357 -10.09 -28.26 -6.01
N PRO A 358 -9.58 -29.47 -5.76
CA PRO A 358 -8.32 -29.94 -6.30
C PRO A 358 -8.45 -30.29 -7.78
N LEU A 359 -7.48 -29.83 -8.61
CA LEU A 359 -7.22 -30.47 -9.91
C LEU A 359 -6.40 -31.73 -9.71
N GLN A 360 -5.43 -31.67 -8.80
CA GLN A 360 -4.68 -32.79 -8.29
C GLN A 360 -4.49 -32.58 -6.78
N LYS A 361 -4.97 -33.50 -5.96
CA LYS A 361 -4.91 -33.42 -4.49
C LYS A 361 -3.49 -33.11 -4.01
N ASP A 362 -3.35 -32.23 -3.02
CA ASP A 362 -2.10 -31.72 -2.42
C ASP A 362 -1.19 -30.91 -3.37
N LYS A 363 -1.41 -30.94 -4.68
CA LYS A 363 -0.54 -30.27 -5.67
C LYS A 363 -1.17 -29.04 -6.31
N SER A 364 -2.45 -29.09 -6.63
CA SER A 364 -3.11 -28.05 -7.41
C SER A 364 -4.54 -27.82 -6.97
N SER A 365 -5.01 -26.62 -7.13
CA SER A 365 -6.40 -26.23 -6.88
C SER A 365 -6.90 -25.24 -7.91
N PHE A 366 -8.21 -25.16 -8.01
CA PHE A 366 -8.90 -24.14 -8.76
C PHE A 366 -9.99 -23.48 -7.92
N LEU A 367 -10.35 -22.27 -8.31
CA LEU A 367 -11.49 -21.52 -7.84
C LEU A 367 -12.15 -20.87 -9.05
N LEU A 368 -13.48 -21.03 -9.17
CA LEU A 368 -14.32 -20.32 -10.14
C LEU A 368 -15.46 -19.66 -9.40
N SER A 369 -15.65 -18.37 -9.60
CA SER A 369 -16.67 -17.59 -8.94
C SER A 369 -17.40 -16.71 -9.93
N GLY A 370 -18.73 -16.74 -9.88
CA GLY A 370 -19.59 -15.90 -10.70
C GLY A 370 -20.59 -15.14 -9.84
N ARG A 371 -20.89 -13.91 -10.25
CA ARG A 371 -21.90 -13.06 -9.63
C ARG A 371 -22.68 -12.34 -10.72
N ARG A 372 -23.98 -12.19 -10.51
CA ARG A 372 -24.86 -11.40 -11.37
C ARG A 372 -25.92 -10.66 -10.55
N THR A 373 -26.20 -9.41 -10.93
CA THR A 373 -27.36 -8.69 -10.45
C THR A 373 -28.53 -8.81 -11.44
N TYR A 374 -29.73 -8.68 -10.89
CA TYR A 374 -31.00 -8.69 -11.62
C TYR A 374 -31.86 -7.50 -11.22
N ALA A 375 -31.23 -6.34 -11.03
CA ALA A 375 -31.93 -5.09 -10.70
C ALA A 375 -32.92 -4.68 -11.81
N ASP A 376 -32.69 -5.10 -13.04
CA ASP A 376 -33.57 -4.91 -14.18
C ASP A 376 -34.94 -5.62 -14.04
N LEU A 377 -35.03 -6.67 -13.21
CA LEU A 377 -36.32 -7.31 -12.92
C LEU A 377 -37.29 -6.36 -12.20
N PHE A 378 -36.79 -5.48 -11.36
CA PHE A 378 -37.58 -4.48 -10.68
C PHE A 378 -38.07 -3.37 -11.62
N LEU A 379 -37.29 -3.04 -12.67
CA LEU A 379 -37.66 -2.07 -13.68
C LEU A 379 -38.88 -2.56 -14.50
N LYS A 380 -39.01 -3.88 -14.70
CA LYS A 380 -40.14 -4.51 -15.39
C LYS A 380 -41.47 -4.39 -14.66
N LEU A 381 -41.44 -4.02 -13.37
CA LEU A 381 -42.65 -3.78 -12.58
C LEU A 381 -43.21 -2.35 -12.80
N SER A 382 -42.47 -1.48 -13.48
CA SER A 382 -42.93 -0.14 -13.78
C SER A 382 -44.04 -0.13 -14.84
N SER A 383 -45.04 0.70 -14.62
CA SER A 383 -46.07 1.02 -15.62
C SER A 383 -45.57 1.91 -16.76
N ASP A 384 -44.45 2.62 -16.55
CA ASP A 384 -43.78 3.39 -17.59
C ASP A 384 -43.06 2.45 -18.54
N THR A 385 -43.46 2.44 -19.80
CA THR A 385 -42.93 1.56 -20.84
C THR A 385 -41.46 1.79 -21.11
N THR A 386 -40.95 3.00 -20.94
CA THR A 386 -39.54 3.36 -21.13
C THR A 386 -38.68 2.76 -20.02
N ILE A 387 -39.15 2.86 -18.76
CA ILE A 387 -38.48 2.24 -17.62
C ILE A 387 -38.57 0.71 -17.70
N ASN A 388 -39.72 0.17 -18.01
CA ASN A 388 -39.97 -1.26 -18.12
C ASN A 388 -39.06 -1.96 -19.13
N ARG A 389 -38.74 -1.31 -20.25
CA ARG A 389 -37.85 -1.81 -21.28
C ARG A 389 -36.37 -1.52 -21.06
N SER A 390 -36.04 -0.77 -20.01
CA SER A 390 -34.66 -0.49 -19.64
C SER A 390 -33.98 -1.74 -19.07
N ARG A 391 -32.64 -1.81 -19.27
CA ARG A 391 -31.78 -2.87 -18.72
C ARG A 391 -30.79 -2.26 -17.75
N LEU A 392 -30.66 -2.86 -16.57
CA LEU A 392 -29.73 -2.43 -15.54
C LEU A 392 -29.22 -3.65 -14.79
N TYR A 393 -28.07 -4.16 -15.19
CA TYR A 393 -27.44 -5.29 -14.52
C TYR A 393 -25.93 -5.26 -14.69
N PHE A 394 -25.25 -5.99 -13.83
CA PHE A 394 -23.85 -6.37 -14.05
C PHE A 394 -23.68 -7.87 -13.84
N TYR A 395 -22.58 -8.38 -14.33
CA TYR A 395 -22.08 -9.71 -14.02
C TYR A 395 -20.56 -9.69 -13.96
N ASP A 396 -20.01 -10.54 -13.11
CA ASP A 396 -18.58 -10.76 -13.01
C ASP A 396 -18.25 -12.25 -12.84
N LEU A 397 -17.06 -12.58 -13.33
CA LEU A 397 -16.46 -13.91 -13.26
C LEU A 397 -15.03 -13.76 -12.73
N ASN A 398 -14.67 -14.58 -11.74
CA ASN A 398 -13.34 -14.72 -11.22
C ASN A 398 -12.88 -16.15 -11.41
N GLY A 399 -11.65 -16.33 -11.86
CA GLY A 399 -11.04 -17.64 -11.99
C GLY A 399 -9.62 -17.62 -11.44
N LYS A 400 -9.23 -18.63 -10.68
CA LYS A 400 -7.86 -18.82 -10.24
C LYS A 400 -7.51 -20.30 -10.21
N ALA A 401 -6.31 -20.62 -10.66
CA ALA A 401 -5.74 -21.96 -10.56
C ALA A 401 -4.29 -21.85 -10.10
N ASN A 402 -3.82 -22.87 -9.39
CA ASN A 402 -2.42 -22.99 -9.06
C ASN A 402 -1.94 -24.44 -9.20
N TYR A 403 -0.65 -24.57 -9.47
CA TYR A 403 0.00 -25.86 -9.62
C TYR A 403 1.40 -25.86 -9.01
N LYS A 404 1.68 -26.81 -8.11
CA LYS A 404 3.00 -27.07 -7.55
C LYS A 404 3.80 -27.95 -8.53
N LEU A 405 4.69 -27.35 -9.31
CA LEU A 405 5.55 -28.02 -10.30
C LEU A 405 6.62 -28.89 -9.60
N GLY A 406 7.09 -28.46 -8.43
CA GLY A 406 8.10 -29.13 -7.62
C GLY A 406 8.16 -28.53 -6.22
N GLU A 407 9.17 -28.89 -5.43
CA GLU A 407 9.32 -28.34 -4.07
C GLU A 407 9.69 -26.85 -4.07
N LYS A 408 10.29 -26.37 -5.17
CA LYS A 408 10.78 -24.99 -5.31
C LYS A 408 9.90 -24.12 -6.19
N ASP A 409 8.99 -24.71 -6.96
CA ASP A 409 8.29 -24.04 -8.05
C ASP A 409 6.77 -24.14 -7.91
N ARG A 410 6.10 -23.02 -8.01
CA ARG A 410 4.64 -22.94 -8.06
C ARG A 410 4.18 -21.92 -9.09
N LEU A 411 3.28 -22.34 -9.95
CA LEU A 411 2.64 -21.50 -10.96
C LEU A 411 1.23 -21.16 -10.51
N TYR A 412 0.81 -19.90 -10.76
CA TYR A 412 -0.55 -19.41 -10.55
C TYR A 412 -1.05 -18.76 -11.82
N LEU A 413 -2.32 -18.96 -12.09
CA LEU A 413 -3.06 -18.27 -13.13
C LEU A 413 -4.32 -17.71 -12.51
N SER A 414 -4.54 -16.41 -12.60
CA SER A 414 -5.77 -15.75 -12.14
C SER A 414 -6.34 -14.83 -13.20
N GLY A 415 -7.66 -14.67 -13.22
CA GLY A 415 -8.36 -13.79 -14.12
C GLY A 415 -9.65 -13.26 -13.55
N TYR A 416 -10.02 -12.08 -13.99
CA TYR A 416 -11.27 -11.41 -13.69
C TYR A 416 -11.88 -10.86 -14.97
N PHE A 417 -13.18 -10.98 -15.08
CA PHE A 417 -13.98 -10.34 -16.11
C PHE A 417 -15.26 -9.81 -15.49
N GLY A 418 -15.49 -8.50 -15.60
CA GLY A 418 -16.69 -7.85 -15.11
C GLY A 418 -17.27 -6.89 -16.15
N ARG A 419 -18.58 -6.86 -16.30
CA ARG A 419 -19.28 -6.03 -17.27
C ARG A 419 -20.57 -5.48 -16.68
N ASP A 420 -20.79 -4.18 -16.85
CA ASP A 420 -22.02 -3.46 -16.55
C ASP A 420 -22.78 -3.13 -17.82
N VAL A 421 -24.10 -3.19 -17.75
CA VAL A 421 -25.03 -2.83 -18.82
C VAL A 421 -26.11 -1.92 -18.26
N LEU A 422 -26.14 -0.69 -18.74
CA LEU A 422 -27.24 0.25 -18.56
C LEU A 422 -27.73 0.63 -19.95
N SER A 423 -28.99 0.34 -20.27
CA SER A 423 -29.56 0.63 -21.58
C SER A 423 -31.02 1.00 -21.47
N GLN A 424 -31.38 2.09 -22.11
CA GLN A 424 -32.74 2.51 -22.36
C GLN A 424 -33.05 2.26 -23.83
N GLU A 425 -34.07 1.46 -24.09
CA GLU A 425 -34.43 1.08 -25.47
C GLU A 425 -34.72 2.30 -26.34
N SER A 426 -34.18 2.31 -27.55
CA SER A 426 -34.33 3.39 -28.53
C SER A 426 -33.78 4.76 -28.18
N VAL A 427 -33.08 4.90 -27.05
CA VAL A 427 -32.49 6.19 -26.61
C VAL A 427 -30.98 6.10 -26.55
N ALA A 428 -30.49 5.36 -25.56
CA ALA A 428 -29.06 5.29 -25.30
C ALA A 428 -28.68 4.02 -24.51
N GLY A 429 -27.40 3.67 -24.55
CA GLY A 429 -26.84 2.61 -23.72
C GLY A 429 -25.41 2.94 -23.28
N ILE A 430 -25.05 2.44 -22.13
CA ILE A 430 -23.69 2.46 -21.59
C ILE A 430 -23.31 1.05 -21.19
N ASN A 431 -22.13 0.60 -21.64
CA ASN A 431 -21.48 -0.63 -21.19
C ASN A 431 -20.08 -0.31 -20.74
N TRP A 432 -19.65 -0.84 -19.59
CA TRP A 432 -18.29 -0.68 -19.12
C TRP A 432 -17.83 -1.90 -18.35
N GLY A 433 -16.51 -2.06 -18.17
CA GLY A 433 -15.99 -3.14 -17.33
C GLY A 433 -14.50 -3.32 -17.39
N ASN A 434 -14.00 -4.20 -16.53
CA ASN A 434 -12.61 -4.57 -16.43
C ASN A 434 -12.40 -6.02 -16.87
N THR A 435 -11.24 -6.27 -17.48
CA THR A 435 -10.73 -7.61 -17.76
C THR A 435 -9.29 -7.67 -17.27
N THR A 436 -8.96 -8.60 -16.38
CA THR A 436 -7.59 -8.79 -15.92
C THR A 436 -7.16 -10.24 -16.02
N ALA A 437 -5.88 -10.47 -16.26
CA ALA A 437 -5.25 -11.77 -16.20
C ALA A 437 -3.84 -11.65 -15.61
N THR A 438 -3.47 -12.56 -14.72
CA THR A 438 -2.13 -12.63 -14.13
C THR A 438 -1.62 -14.05 -14.18
N MET A 439 -0.49 -14.26 -14.83
CA MET A 439 0.31 -15.47 -14.74
C MET A 439 1.49 -15.20 -13.84
N ARG A 440 1.65 -15.98 -12.77
CA ARG A 440 2.67 -15.77 -11.76
C ARG A 440 3.43 -17.05 -11.48
N TRP A 441 4.75 -16.96 -11.47
CA TRP A 441 5.66 -18.03 -11.12
C TRP A 441 6.45 -17.67 -9.87
N ASN A 442 6.29 -18.47 -8.82
CA ASN A 442 7.08 -18.38 -7.61
C ASN A 442 8.20 -19.41 -7.66
N HIS A 443 9.45 -18.98 -7.44
CA HIS A 443 10.61 -19.86 -7.41
C HIS A 443 11.45 -19.67 -6.14
N LEU A 444 11.83 -20.76 -5.51
CA LEU A 444 12.70 -20.78 -4.35
C LEU A 444 14.11 -21.17 -4.77
N PHE A 445 15.01 -20.22 -5.01
CA PHE A 445 16.42 -20.51 -5.36
C PHE A 445 17.12 -21.28 -4.25
N ASN A 446 16.97 -20.83 -3.00
CA ASN A 446 17.50 -21.46 -1.80
C ASN A 446 16.70 -21.04 -0.56
N SER A 447 17.13 -21.48 0.63
CA SER A 447 16.46 -21.19 1.91
C SER A 447 16.33 -19.69 2.25
N ARG A 448 17.03 -18.79 1.54
CA ARG A 448 17.08 -17.35 1.79
C ARG A 448 16.66 -16.47 0.61
N LEU A 449 16.54 -17.03 -0.59
CA LEU A 449 16.24 -16.27 -1.81
C LEU A 449 15.00 -16.83 -2.48
N PHE A 450 13.96 -16.01 -2.54
CA PHE A 450 12.67 -16.27 -3.16
C PHE A 450 12.42 -15.28 -4.30
N SER A 451 11.83 -15.73 -5.40
CA SER A 451 11.40 -14.84 -6.50
C SER A 451 9.92 -14.96 -6.81
N ASN A 452 9.40 -13.89 -7.36
CA ASN A 452 8.03 -13.76 -7.86
C ASN A 452 8.05 -13.07 -9.22
N THR A 453 7.89 -13.85 -10.30
CA THR A 453 7.78 -13.35 -11.67
C THR A 453 6.32 -13.29 -12.07
N SER A 454 5.83 -12.16 -12.54
CA SER A 454 4.43 -11.98 -12.94
C SER A 454 4.33 -11.35 -14.32
N LEU A 455 3.51 -11.95 -15.18
CA LEU A 455 3.03 -11.35 -16.44
C LEU A 455 1.56 -10.99 -16.23
N ILE A 456 1.25 -9.71 -16.37
CA ILE A 456 -0.05 -9.14 -16.01
C ILE A 456 -0.65 -8.44 -17.21
N TYR A 457 -1.92 -8.69 -17.45
CA TYR A 457 -2.77 -7.99 -18.41
C TYR A 457 -3.89 -7.29 -17.66
N SER A 458 -4.16 -6.04 -18.01
CA SER A 458 -5.32 -5.29 -17.52
C SER A 458 -5.94 -4.50 -18.67
N ASN A 459 -7.25 -4.50 -18.72
CA ASN A 459 -8.04 -3.72 -19.67
C ASN A 459 -9.28 -3.17 -18.99
N TYR A 460 -9.51 -1.88 -19.13
CA TYR A 460 -10.75 -1.22 -18.79
C TYR A 460 -11.28 -0.53 -20.06
N ASP A 461 -12.54 -0.74 -20.37
CA ASP A 461 -13.21 -0.04 -21.47
C ASP A 461 -14.63 0.35 -21.10
N PHE A 462 -15.09 1.44 -21.70
CA PHE A 462 -16.50 1.77 -21.75
C PHE A 462 -16.96 2.07 -23.18
N LYS A 463 -18.24 1.80 -23.44
CA LYS A 463 -18.92 2.12 -24.69
C LYS A 463 -20.24 2.82 -24.40
N ILE A 464 -20.40 4.02 -24.92
CA ILE A 464 -21.68 4.73 -24.97
C ILE A 464 -22.25 4.55 -26.36
N THR A 465 -23.54 4.24 -26.46
CA THR A 465 -24.26 4.10 -27.71
C THR A 465 -25.46 5.06 -27.68
N SER A 466 -25.55 6.00 -28.59
CA SER A 466 -26.78 6.74 -28.90
C SER A 466 -27.56 5.99 -29.99
N LYS A 467 -28.87 5.86 -29.80
CA LYS A 467 -29.79 5.21 -30.73
C LYS A 467 -30.89 6.13 -31.21
N THR A 468 -30.76 7.44 -30.95
CA THR A 468 -31.73 8.43 -31.40
C THR A 468 -31.67 8.55 -32.95
N ALA A 469 -32.79 8.36 -33.60
CA ALA A 469 -32.86 8.41 -35.07
C ALA A 469 -32.23 9.70 -35.62
N GLY A 470 -31.35 9.57 -36.62
CA GLY A 470 -30.57 10.67 -37.17
C GLY A 470 -29.33 11.10 -36.38
N ASN A 471 -29.13 10.59 -35.15
CA ASN A 471 -27.98 10.86 -34.31
C ASN A 471 -27.43 9.58 -33.66
N GLU A 472 -27.27 8.52 -34.47
CA GLU A 472 -26.74 7.25 -33.99
C GLU A 472 -25.22 7.28 -34.00
N PHE A 473 -24.62 7.10 -32.83
CA PHE A 473 -23.16 7.03 -32.67
C PHE A 473 -22.71 6.14 -31.50
N ASN A 474 -21.47 5.72 -31.55
CA ASN A 474 -20.80 5.09 -30.40
C ASN A 474 -19.60 5.90 -29.97
N ILE A 475 -19.40 6.00 -28.67
CA ILE A 475 -18.15 6.52 -28.07
C ILE A 475 -17.47 5.34 -27.36
N ILE A 476 -16.23 5.04 -27.72
CA ILE A 476 -15.45 3.96 -27.09
C ILE A 476 -14.20 4.57 -26.47
N SER A 477 -13.98 4.32 -25.19
CA SER A 477 -12.74 4.65 -24.50
C SER A 477 -12.15 3.41 -23.85
N GLN A 478 -10.82 3.31 -23.81
CA GLN A 478 -10.11 2.14 -23.34
C GLN A 478 -8.76 2.51 -22.75
N ILE A 479 -8.37 1.83 -21.68
CA ILE A 479 -7.00 1.75 -21.19
C ILE A 479 -6.60 0.28 -21.10
N LYS A 480 -5.46 -0.07 -21.67
CA LYS A 480 -4.96 -1.44 -21.76
C LYS A 480 -3.48 -1.48 -21.42
N ASP A 481 -3.12 -2.39 -20.50
CA ASP A 481 -1.77 -2.58 -20.00
C ASP A 481 -1.28 -4.00 -20.20
N TRP A 482 -0.01 -4.10 -20.55
CA TRP A 482 0.82 -5.29 -20.39
C TRP A 482 1.95 -4.97 -19.43
N ASN A 483 2.12 -5.78 -18.40
CA ASN A 483 3.07 -5.54 -17.34
C ASN A 483 3.88 -6.80 -17.05
N LEU A 484 5.22 -6.69 -17.11
CA LEU A 484 6.16 -7.70 -16.65
C LEU A 484 6.79 -7.21 -15.34
N LYS A 485 6.66 -8.02 -14.29
CA LYS A 485 7.18 -7.72 -12.96
C LYS A 485 8.05 -8.87 -12.47
N GLU A 486 9.21 -8.54 -11.88
CA GLU A 486 10.05 -9.45 -11.14
C GLU A 486 10.34 -8.90 -9.77
N GLU A 487 10.25 -9.75 -8.75
CA GLU A 487 10.58 -9.41 -7.37
C GLU A 487 11.42 -10.51 -6.73
N LEU A 488 12.59 -10.15 -6.26
CA LEU A 488 13.49 -10.99 -5.50
C LEU A 488 13.42 -10.61 -4.03
N GLN A 489 13.08 -11.54 -3.17
CA GLN A 489 13.11 -11.39 -1.73
C GLN A 489 14.29 -12.17 -1.15
N TRP A 490 15.26 -11.44 -0.61
CA TRP A 490 16.48 -11.96 -0.05
C TRP A 490 16.55 -11.75 1.46
N TYR A 491 16.48 -12.83 2.22
CA TYR A 491 16.69 -12.86 3.66
C TYR A 491 18.20 -12.94 3.93
N ALA A 492 18.89 -11.81 3.87
CA ALA A 492 20.35 -11.73 3.95
C ALA A 492 20.87 -12.31 5.26
N ASP A 493 20.22 -11.94 6.37
CA ASP A 493 20.49 -12.44 7.72
C ASP A 493 19.24 -12.31 8.64
N ALA A 494 19.40 -12.59 9.95
CA ALA A 494 18.31 -12.48 10.92
C ALA A 494 17.77 -11.06 11.09
N LYS A 495 18.54 -10.03 10.73
CA LYS A 495 18.22 -8.61 10.90
C LYS A 495 17.82 -7.93 9.59
N ASN A 496 18.23 -8.43 8.45
CA ASN A 496 18.08 -7.78 7.14
C ASN A 496 17.24 -8.64 6.19
N SER A 497 16.18 -8.04 5.65
CA SER A 497 15.38 -8.60 4.56
C SER A 497 15.32 -7.58 3.42
N VAL A 498 15.86 -7.96 2.27
CA VAL A 498 16.01 -7.10 1.10
C VAL A 498 15.04 -7.54 0.01
N ASN A 499 14.26 -6.61 -0.50
CA ASN A 499 13.42 -6.81 -1.69
C ASN A 499 14.01 -5.97 -2.82
N ILE A 500 14.27 -6.59 -3.96
CA ILE A 500 14.77 -5.95 -5.19
C ILE A 500 13.85 -6.38 -6.32
N GLY A 501 13.51 -5.48 -7.21
CA GLY A 501 12.71 -5.87 -8.35
C GLY A 501 12.68 -4.83 -9.45
N PHE A 502 12.04 -5.23 -10.53
CA PHE A 502 11.70 -4.33 -11.63
C PHE A 502 10.25 -4.51 -12.05
N ASN A 503 9.76 -3.50 -12.76
CA ASN A 503 8.41 -3.46 -13.28
C ASN A 503 8.45 -2.75 -14.64
N ALA A 504 7.89 -3.34 -15.68
CA ALA A 504 7.86 -2.81 -17.03
C ALA A 504 6.43 -2.87 -17.58
N ILE A 505 5.80 -1.70 -17.77
CA ILE A 505 4.39 -1.60 -18.20
C ILE A 505 4.33 -0.89 -19.54
N HIS A 506 3.65 -1.49 -20.49
CA HIS A 506 3.25 -0.86 -21.75
C HIS A 506 1.77 -0.46 -21.68
N HIS A 507 1.50 0.83 -21.73
CA HIS A 507 0.15 1.40 -21.72
C HIS A 507 -0.31 1.71 -23.16
N THR A 508 -1.58 1.39 -23.45
CA THR A 508 -2.29 1.85 -24.62
C THR A 508 -3.58 2.52 -24.18
N ILE A 509 -3.73 3.81 -24.47
CA ILE A 509 -4.88 4.63 -24.04
C ILE A 509 -5.61 5.14 -25.27
N LYS A 510 -6.90 4.84 -25.34
CA LYS A 510 -7.86 5.40 -26.29
C LYS A 510 -8.75 6.36 -25.51
N PRO A 511 -8.54 7.68 -25.58
CA PRO A 511 -9.26 8.64 -24.72
C PRO A 511 -10.73 8.84 -25.13
N GLY A 512 -11.13 8.37 -26.28
CA GLY A 512 -12.47 8.39 -26.84
C GLY A 512 -12.40 8.29 -28.37
N GLU A 513 -13.24 7.48 -28.96
CA GLU A 513 -13.38 7.34 -30.42
C GLU A 513 -14.88 7.41 -30.74
N ILE A 514 -15.30 8.39 -31.56
CA ILE A 514 -16.67 8.53 -32.01
C ILE A 514 -16.76 7.82 -33.36
N THR A 515 -17.51 6.74 -33.37
CA THR A 515 -17.81 6.00 -34.61
C THR A 515 -19.29 6.18 -34.96
N GLU A 516 -19.56 6.56 -36.20
CA GLU A 516 -20.91 6.78 -36.71
C GLU A 516 -21.61 5.48 -37.06
N ALA A 517 -22.95 5.45 -36.98
CA ALA A 517 -23.77 4.55 -37.78
C ALA A 517 -23.85 5.09 -39.21
N LYS A 518 -24.06 4.19 -40.20
CA LYS A 518 -23.94 4.44 -41.64
C LYS A 518 -24.72 5.64 -42.22
N ASP A 519 -25.64 6.25 -41.45
CA ASP A 519 -26.56 7.31 -41.93
C ASP A 519 -26.61 8.53 -41.01
N ALA A 520 -25.61 8.73 -40.13
CA ALA A 520 -25.57 9.85 -39.16
C ALA A 520 -24.93 11.11 -39.79
N ASN A 521 -25.52 12.27 -39.57
CA ASN A 521 -24.99 13.58 -39.98
C ASN A 521 -23.85 14.11 -39.08
N LEU A 522 -23.14 13.26 -38.39
CA LEU A 522 -22.07 13.63 -37.49
C LEU A 522 -20.71 13.40 -38.15
N ASN A 523 -19.78 14.33 -37.99
CA ASN A 523 -18.40 14.11 -38.43
C ASN A 523 -17.72 13.11 -37.48
N SER A 524 -17.22 12.01 -38.01
CA SER A 524 -16.42 11.04 -37.19
C SER A 524 -15.21 11.74 -36.60
N THR A 525 -15.05 11.61 -35.31
CA THR A 525 -13.92 12.21 -34.60
C THR A 525 -13.13 11.11 -33.91
N THR A 526 -11.91 10.89 -34.35
CA THR A 526 -10.95 10.02 -33.69
C THR A 526 -10.02 10.84 -32.82
N PHE A 527 -10.09 10.63 -31.51
CA PHE A 527 -9.04 11.12 -30.63
C PHE A 527 -7.79 10.25 -30.78
N GLN A 528 -6.62 10.88 -30.76
CA GLN A 528 -5.36 10.19 -30.95
C GLN A 528 -5.13 9.18 -29.80
N HIS A 529 -4.78 7.94 -30.17
CA HIS A 529 -4.31 6.97 -29.21
C HIS A 529 -2.98 7.43 -28.60
N ARG A 530 -2.80 7.17 -27.31
CA ARG A 530 -1.56 7.46 -26.59
C ARG A 530 -0.88 6.16 -26.16
N TYR A 531 0.43 6.10 -26.34
CA TYR A 531 1.26 4.95 -26.01
C TYR A 531 2.34 5.40 -25.04
N SER A 532 2.62 4.59 -24.03
CA SER A 532 3.71 4.89 -23.09
C SER A 532 4.32 3.63 -22.50
N LEU A 533 5.58 3.74 -22.08
CA LEU A 533 6.28 2.73 -21.28
C LEU A 533 6.50 3.30 -19.88
N GLU A 534 6.06 2.59 -18.86
CA GLU A 534 6.39 2.90 -17.47
C GLU A 534 7.30 1.80 -16.92
N ASN A 535 8.59 2.11 -16.80
CA ASN A 535 9.60 1.20 -16.29
C ASN A 535 10.03 1.65 -14.90
N ALA A 536 10.26 0.72 -14.00
CA ALA A 536 10.79 1.03 -12.69
C ALA A 536 11.70 -0.07 -12.16
N ILE A 537 12.76 0.33 -11.46
CA ILE A 537 13.57 -0.55 -10.63
C ILE A 537 13.42 -0.10 -9.18
N TYR A 538 13.46 -1.03 -8.25
CA TYR A 538 13.32 -0.71 -6.84
C TYR A 538 14.15 -1.65 -5.95
N ALA A 539 14.56 -1.10 -4.82
CA ALA A 539 15.20 -1.86 -3.76
C ALA A 539 14.71 -1.35 -2.40
N THR A 540 14.47 -2.26 -1.49
CA THR A 540 14.05 -1.97 -0.10
C THR A 540 14.76 -2.91 0.85
N ASN A 541 15.31 -2.37 1.95
CA ASN A 541 15.79 -3.19 3.06
C ASN A 541 14.95 -2.94 4.32
N THR A 542 14.49 -4.00 4.94
CA THR A 542 13.93 -3.96 6.30
C THR A 542 14.98 -4.43 7.27
N TRP A 543 15.48 -3.51 8.11
CA TRP A 543 16.55 -3.72 9.06
C TRP A 543 16.04 -3.67 10.51
N LYS A 544 16.20 -4.76 11.22
CA LYS A 544 15.99 -4.86 12.68
C LYS A 544 17.27 -4.41 13.38
N ALA A 545 17.44 -3.11 13.58
CA ALA A 545 18.66 -2.53 14.16
C ALA A 545 18.92 -3.05 15.58
N THR A 546 17.85 -3.06 16.41
CA THR A 546 17.84 -3.62 17.76
C THR A 546 16.50 -4.34 18.01
N ASP A 547 16.31 -4.93 19.19
CA ASP A 547 15.03 -5.53 19.59
C ASP A 547 13.90 -4.50 19.70
N ARG A 548 14.21 -3.21 19.80
CA ARG A 548 13.24 -2.11 19.93
C ARG A 548 13.17 -1.22 18.71
N ILE A 549 14.17 -1.24 17.82
CA ILE A 549 14.27 -0.35 16.67
C ILE A 549 14.26 -1.16 15.39
N SER A 550 13.32 -0.83 14.50
CA SER A 550 13.25 -1.36 13.15
C SER A 550 13.13 -0.22 12.14
N LEU A 551 13.81 -0.37 11.01
CA LEU A 551 13.86 0.61 9.93
C LEU A 551 13.60 -0.10 8.61
N THR A 552 12.70 0.42 7.80
CA THR A 552 12.59 0.07 6.38
C THR A 552 12.98 1.29 5.56
N TYR A 553 13.92 1.13 4.66
CA TYR A 553 14.34 2.17 3.73
C TYR A 553 14.52 1.59 2.34
N GLY A 554 14.21 2.39 1.35
CA GLY A 554 14.28 1.97 -0.04
C GLY A 554 14.11 3.12 -1.02
N ILE A 555 14.30 2.79 -2.26
CA ILE A 555 14.11 3.70 -3.38
C ILE A 555 13.44 2.96 -4.53
N ARG A 556 12.55 3.65 -5.22
CA ARG A 556 12.03 3.29 -6.53
C ARG A 556 12.48 4.37 -7.52
N LEU A 557 13.06 3.97 -8.63
CA LEU A 557 13.40 4.84 -9.75
C LEU A 557 12.45 4.47 -10.89
N SER A 558 11.52 5.37 -11.23
CA SER A 558 10.58 5.16 -12.31
C SER A 558 10.90 6.08 -13.50
N ALA A 559 10.75 5.53 -14.70
CA ALA A 559 10.90 6.22 -15.97
C ALA A 559 9.60 6.08 -16.75
N PHE A 560 8.90 7.18 -16.99
CA PHE A 560 7.72 7.23 -17.85
C PHE A 560 8.09 7.80 -19.20
N THR A 561 8.08 6.97 -20.23
CA THR A 561 8.45 7.32 -21.61
C THR A 561 7.20 7.40 -22.48
N ILE A 562 6.94 8.58 -23.01
CA ILE A 562 5.84 8.85 -23.93
C ILE A 562 6.29 8.45 -25.33
N LEU A 563 5.48 7.66 -26.01
CA LEU A 563 5.74 7.16 -27.34
C LEU A 563 4.79 7.79 -28.36
N GLY A 564 5.30 8.15 -29.57
CA GLY A 564 4.49 8.35 -30.76
C GLY A 564 3.83 7.01 -31.14
N LYS A 565 2.81 7.08 -31.88
CA LYS A 565 2.24 7.80 -32.99
C LYS A 565 1.36 8.96 -32.51
N GLY A 566 1.47 10.14 -33.17
CA GLY A 566 0.51 11.23 -33.04
C GLY A 566 1.13 12.61 -32.86
N ASP A 567 0.27 13.61 -32.67
CA ASP A 567 0.63 15.00 -32.51
C ASP A 567 0.75 15.37 -31.04
N TYR A 568 1.73 16.21 -30.74
CA TYR A 568 2.00 16.79 -29.44
C TYR A 568 2.13 18.30 -29.59
N TYR A 569 1.60 19.05 -28.63
CA TYR A 569 1.33 20.48 -28.79
C TYR A 569 2.20 21.32 -27.86
N GLY A 570 2.62 22.48 -28.37
CA GLY A 570 3.00 23.63 -27.52
C GLY A 570 1.71 24.39 -27.17
N ILE A 571 1.49 24.73 -25.92
CA ILE A 571 0.26 25.39 -25.45
C ILE A 571 0.62 26.52 -24.50
N GLU A 572 0.10 27.73 -24.78
CA GLU A 572 0.21 28.88 -23.88
C GLU A 572 -0.67 28.70 -22.62
N PRO A 573 -0.41 29.48 -21.55
CA PRO A 573 -1.27 29.49 -20.36
C PRO A 573 -2.74 29.81 -20.66
N SER A 574 -3.02 30.52 -21.73
CA SER A 574 -4.37 30.82 -22.28
C SER A 574 -5.11 29.59 -22.80
N GLY A 575 -4.40 28.47 -23.08
CA GLY A 575 -4.93 27.28 -23.75
C GLY A 575 -4.80 27.29 -25.26
N LYS A 576 -4.19 28.33 -25.85
CA LYS A 576 -3.96 28.45 -27.29
C LYS A 576 -2.79 27.55 -27.70
N ILE A 577 -2.95 26.80 -28.79
CA ILE A 577 -1.90 25.99 -29.40
C ILE A 577 -0.94 26.92 -30.14
N THR A 578 0.36 26.83 -29.85
CA THR A 578 1.43 27.60 -30.47
C THR A 578 2.24 26.78 -31.47
N ASP A 579 2.37 25.47 -31.23
CA ASP A 579 3.16 24.58 -32.05
C ASP A 579 2.54 23.19 -32.04
N THR A 580 2.77 22.43 -33.14
CA THR A 580 2.35 21.03 -33.28
C THR A 580 3.49 20.21 -33.84
N THR A 581 3.96 19.25 -33.08
CA THR A 581 5.02 18.32 -33.49
C THR A 581 4.44 16.93 -33.72
N HIS A 582 4.61 16.38 -34.92
CA HIS A 582 4.19 15.02 -35.25
C HIS A 582 5.27 13.98 -34.98
N TYR A 583 4.91 12.91 -34.28
CA TYR A 583 5.80 11.77 -33.99
C TYR A 583 5.29 10.50 -34.67
N GLY A 584 6.19 9.77 -35.34
CA GLY A 584 5.91 8.46 -35.90
C GLY A 584 5.78 7.35 -34.87
N PRO A 585 5.33 6.14 -35.29
CA PRO A 585 5.15 5.00 -34.38
C PRO A 585 6.44 4.64 -33.60
N GLY A 586 6.35 4.54 -32.28
CA GLY A 586 7.47 4.14 -31.41
C GLY A 586 8.53 5.20 -31.18
N GLN A 587 8.45 6.39 -31.80
CA GLN A 587 9.38 7.49 -31.53
C GLN A 587 9.19 8.00 -30.09
N VAL A 588 10.29 8.27 -29.41
CA VAL A 588 10.26 8.83 -28.05
C VAL A 588 9.93 10.32 -28.13
N VAL A 589 8.84 10.73 -27.50
CA VAL A 589 8.43 12.13 -27.37
C VAL A 589 9.14 12.77 -26.20
N LYS A 590 9.03 12.14 -25.02
CA LYS A 590 9.61 12.62 -23.77
C LYS A 590 9.73 11.50 -22.76
N THR A 591 10.76 11.55 -21.92
CA THR A 591 10.90 10.66 -20.75
C THR A 591 10.94 11.48 -19.48
N TYR A 592 10.13 11.12 -18.49
CA TYR A 592 10.15 11.65 -17.14
C TYR A 592 10.80 10.64 -16.21
N LEU A 593 11.84 11.08 -15.49
CA LEU A 593 12.54 10.27 -14.48
C LEU A 593 12.13 10.73 -13.09
N ASN A 594 11.66 9.81 -12.26
CA ASN A 594 11.10 10.10 -10.95
C ASN A 594 11.80 9.22 -9.88
N PRO A 595 12.65 9.80 -9.03
CA PRO A 595 13.15 9.13 -7.84
C PRO A 595 12.08 9.17 -6.73
N GLU A 596 11.75 8.01 -6.15
CA GLU A 596 10.74 7.84 -5.12
C GLU A 596 11.37 7.22 -3.85
N PRO A 597 12.08 8.00 -3.02
CA PRO A 597 12.63 7.53 -1.75
C PRO A 597 11.53 7.22 -0.73
N ARG A 598 11.75 6.22 0.10
CA ARG A 598 10.82 5.75 1.13
C ARG A 598 11.56 5.34 2.38
N VAL A 599 11.06 5.78 3.53
CA VAL A 599 11.62 5.44 4.83
C VAL A 599 10.46 5.20 5.80
N ALA A 600 10.54 4.13 6.59
CA ALA A 600 9.62 3.87 7.69
C ALA A 600 10.43 3.40 8.91
N PHE A 601 10.10 3.94 10.06
CA PHE A 601 10.79 3.73 11.33
C PHE A 601 9.79 3.29 12.39
N ALA A 602 10.19 2.34 13.25
CA ALA A 602 9.45 1.95 14.44
C ALA A 602 10.38 1.90 15.65
N TYR A 603 9.92 2.50 16.74
CA TYR A 603 10.53 2.42 18.06
C TYR A 603 9.55 1.83 19.06
N GLN A 604 9.84 0.65 19.55
CA GLN A 604 9.04 -0.01 20.58
C GLN A 604 9.43 0.55 21.96
N LEU A 605 8.53 1.34 22.55
CA LEU A 605 8.71 1.94 23.88
C LEU A 605 8.70 0.86 24.97
N ASN A 606 7.74 -0.06 24.88
CA ASN A 606 7.58 -1.23 25.76
C ASN A 606 6.85 -2.36 25.04
N ALA A 607 6.49 -3.44 25.72
CA ALA A 607 5.85 -4.63 25.15
C ALA A 607 4.51 -4.33 24.44
N THR A 608 3.81 -3.25 24.83
CA THR A 608 2.47 -2.90 24.35
C THR A 608 2.40 -1.58 23.60
N THR A 609 3.51 -0.85 23.46
CA THR A 609 3.49 0.51 22.91
C THR A 609 4.62 0.73 21.92
N ALA A 610 4.32 1.34 20.77
CA ALA A 610 5.30 1.74 19.76
C ALA A 610 5.01 3.13 19.19
N LEU A 611 6.07 3.86 18.86
CA LEU A 611 6.04 5.05 18.01
C LEU A 611 6.54 4.66 16.62
N LYS A 612 5.87 5.18 15.59
CA LYS A 612 6.28 4.96 14.21
C LYS A 612 6.31 6.29 13.46
N ALA A 613 7.19 6.36 12.47
CA ALA A 613 7.26 7.49 11.56
C ALA A 613 7.52 6.99 10.14
N SER A 614 7.04 7.71 9.13
CA SER A 614 7.32 7.38 7.73
C SER A 614 7.41 8.62 6.87
N TYR A 615 8.23 8.52 5.84
CA TYR A 615 8.27 9.42 4.69
C TYR A 615 8.14 8.61 3.42
N VAL A 616 7.34 9.10 2.48
CA VAL A 616 7.16 8.49 1.16
C VAL A 616 6.99 9.57 0.11
N ARG A 617 7.76 9.46 -0.99
CA ARG A 617 7.49 10.16 -2.25
C ARG A 617 6.85 9.19 -3.22
N ASN A 618 5.77 9.63 -3.85
CA ASN A 618 5.07 8.90 -4.90
C ASN A 618 4.88 9.77 -6.13
N THR A 619 4.81 9.12 -7.29
CA THR A 619 4.52 9.76 -8.58
C THR A 619 3.34 9.09 -9.26
N GLN A 620 2.61 9.87 -10.08
CA GLN A 620 1.49 9.38 -10.88
C GLN A 620 1.59 9.90 -12.31
N ASN A 621 1.40 8.99 -13.27
CA ASN A 621 1.56 9.27 -14.69
C ASN A 621 0.25 9.12 -15.49
N LEU A 622 -0.76 8.50 -14.90
CA LEU A 622 -2.09 8.28 -15.48
C LEU A 622 -3.14 8.97 -14.60
N HIS A 623 -3.95 9.83 -15.19
CA HIS A 623 -4.89 10.70 -14.50
C HIS A 623 -6.31 10.43 -14.96
N LEU A 624 -7.26 10.33 -14.03
CA LEU A 624 -8.70 10.29 -14.36
C LEU A 624 -9.27 11.70 -14.22
N ILE A 625 -9.58 12.29 -15.34
CA ILE A 625 -10.08 13.66 -15.35
C ILE A 625 -11.61 13.63 -15.30
N SER A 626 -12.16 14.09 -14.17
CA SER A 626 -13.60 14.10 -13.88
C SER A 626 -14.11 15.48 -13.52
N ASN A 627 -15.28 15.82 -14.04
CA ASN A 627 -16.02 17.02 -13.67
C ASN A 627 -16.97 16.82 -12.47
N SER A 628 -17.19 15.56 -12.05
CA SER A 628 -18.13 15.22 -10.98
C SER A 628 -17.43 14.91 -9.65
N VAL A 629 -18.16 14.98 -8.53
CA VAL A 629 -17.67 14.57 -7.21
C VAL A 629 -17.41 13.07 -7.17
N SER A 630 -18.22 12.30 -7.90
CA SER A 630 -18.09 10.87 -8.05
C SER A 630 -17.36 10.52 -9.34
N SER A 631 -16.44 9.54 -9.29
CA SER A 631 -15.91 8.96 -10.51
C SER A 631 -17.04 8.30 -11.30
N SER A 632 -17.23 8.77 -12.54
CA SER A 632 -18.18 8.17 -13.48
C SER A 632 -17.46 7.10 -14.32
N PRO A 633 -18.13 6.03 -14.76
CA PRO A 633 -17.53 5.10 -15.71
C PRO A 633 -17.17 5.76 -17.05
N THR A 634 -17.70 6.94 -17.32
CA THR A 634 -17.42 7.72 -18.55
C THR A 634 -16.31 8.74 -18.37
N ASP A 635 -15.70 8.84 -17.20
CA ASP A 635 -14.55 9.72 -16.97
C ASP A 635 -13.34 9.23 -17.81
N ARG A 636 -12.54 10.20 -18.29
CA ARG A 636 -11.46 9.91 -19.24
C ARG A 636 -10.13 9.70 -18.53
N TRP A 637 -9.47 8.60 -18.87
CA TRP A 637 -8.08 8.38 -18.53
C TRP A 637 -7.15 9.12 -19.50
N VAL A 638 -6.22 9.87 -18.95
CA VAL A 638 -5.23 10.65 -19.70
C VAL A 638 -3.84 10.33 -19.13
N ALA A 639 -2.89 10.06 -20.03
CA ALA A 639 -1.49 9.91 -19.64
C ALA A 639 -0.77 11.26 -19.63
N ASN A 640 0.40 11.28 -19.00
CA ASN A 640 1.34 12.40 -19.18
C ASN A 640 1.62 12.64 -20.66
N THR A 641 1.82 13.90 -20.99
CA THR A 641 2.25 14.35 -22.32
C THR A 641 3.50 15.23 -22.17
N ASN A 642 3.94 15.87 -23.24
CA ASN A 642 5.00 16.88 -23.13
C ASN A 642 4.65 18.06 -22.20
N ILE A 643 3.33 18.29 -21.96
CA ILE A 643 2.76 19.38 -21.12
C ILE A 643 2.28 18.85 -19.78
N ILE A 644 1.48 17.77 -19.79
CA ILE A 644 0.99 17.11 -18.59
C ILE A 644 2.18 16.39 -17.94
N LYS A 645 2.68 16.95 -16.84
CA LYS A 645 3.81 16.41 -16.08
C LYS A 645 3.33 15.35 -15.08
N PRO A 646 4.22 14.44 -14.62
CA PRO A 646 3.90 13.56 -13.50
C PRO A 646 3.41 14.35 -12.29
N GLU A 647 2.30 13.95 -11.70
CA GLU A 647 1.94 14.42 -10.37
C GLU A 647 2.89 13.82 -9.34
N ILE A 648 3.32 14.60 -8.36
CA ILE A 648 4.25 14.17 -7.30
C ILE A 648 3.61 14.44 -5.94
N SER A 649 3.72 13.50 -5.02
CA SER A 649 3.35 13.74 -3.62
C SER A 649 4.48 13.35 -2.68
N ASP A 650 4.71 14.19 -1.66
CA ASP A 650 5.55 13.92 -0.51
C ASP A 650 4.67 13.84 0.74
N GLN A 651 4.75 12.74 1.47
CA GLN A 651 3.98 12.55 2.69
C GLN A 651 4.90 12.16 3.85
N VAL A 652 4.76 12.91 4.95
CA VAL A 652 5.33 12.56 6.27
C VAL A 652 4.19 12.12 7.18
N SER A 653 4.42 11.08 7.97
CA SER A 653 3.44 10.59 8.93
C SER A 653 4.10 10.16 10.23
N ILE A 654 3.43 10.37 11.36
CA ILE A 654 3.84 9.94 12.70
C ILE A 654 2.66 9.23 13.36
N GLY A 655 2.91 8.13 14.07
CA GLY A 655 1.86 7.34 14.69
C GLY A 655 2.25 6.79 16.06
N TYR A 656 1.27 6.78 16.96
CA TYR A 656 1.30 6.13 18.26
C TYR A 656 0.41 4.89 18.24
N TYR A 657 0.96 3.76 18.63
CA TYR A 657 0.30 2.45 18.62
C TYR A 657 0.35 1.85 20.01
N LYS A 658 -0.79 1.43 20.52
CA LYS A 658 -0.89 0.84 21.87
C LYS A 658 -1.87 -0.32 21.90
N ASP A 659 -1.40 -1.45 22.43
CA ASP A 659 -2.23 -2.60 22.77
C ASP A 659 -2.75 -2.40 24.19
N LEU A 660 -4.06 -2.28 24.34
CA LEU A 660 -4.82 -2.10 25.57
C LEU A 660 -5.72 -3.29 25.83
N ALA A 661 -5.22 -4.53 25.76
CA ALA A 661 -6.06 -5.74 25.79
C ALA A 661 -7.38 -5.57 26.57
N PRO A 662 -8.57 -5.78 25.96
CA PRO A 662 -8.83 -6.36 24.65
C PRO A 662 -8.91 -5.35 23.47
N PHE A 663 -8.48 -4.11 23.67
CA PHE A 663 -8.54 -3.04 22.68
C PHE A 663 -7.16 -2.78 22.03
N GLU A 664 -7.17 -2.29 20.82
CA GLU A 664 -6.02 -1.74 20.10
C GLU A 664 -6.30 -0.25 19.81
N LEU A 665 -5.40 0.63 20.22
CA LEU A 665 -5.47 2.07 19.92
C LEU A 665 -4.39 2.42 18.91
N THR A 666 -4.79 3.17 17.88
CA THR A 666 -3.89 3.80 16.92
C THR A 666 -4.24 5.26 16.79
N VAL A 667 -3.23 6.12 16.84
CA VAL A 667 -3.35 7.55 16.58
C VAL A 667 -2.27 7.91 15.55
N GLU A 668 -2.68 8.42 14.39
CA GLU A 668 -1.75 8.79 13.31
C GLU A 668 -1.99 10.24 12.89
N THR A 669 -0.92 10.97 12.60
CA THR A 669 -0.98 12.28 11.96
C THR A 669 -0.18 12.26 10.68
N TYR A 670 -0.60 13.06 9.69
CA TYR A 670 0.09 13.16 8.41
C TYR A 670 0.09 14.59 7.87
N TYR A 671 1.10 14.89 7.07
CA TYR A 671 1.18 16.07 6.22
C TYR A 671 1.63 15.64 4.83
N LYS A 672 0.86 16.00 3.80
CA LYS A 672 1.09 15.65 2.40
C LYS A 672 1.13 16.92 1.56
N THR A 673 2.15 17.07 0.74
CA THR A 673 2.19 18.06 -0.36
C THR A 673 2.00 17.35 -1.70
N MET A 674 1.41 18.04 -2.64
CA MET A 674 1.15 17.54 -3.99
C MET A 674 1.55 18.60 -5.01
N GLU A 675 2.29 18.20 -6.04
CA GLU A 675 2.72 19.06 -7.14
C GLU A 675 2.11 18.60 -8.47
N HIS A 676 2.04 19.53 -9.43
CA HIS A 676 1.48 19.34 -10.76
C HIS A 676 0.03 18.83 -10.76
N GLN A 677 -0.74 19.20 -9.72
CA GLN A 677 -2.17 18.86 -9.63
C GLN A 677 -2.93 19.46 -10.80
N ILE A 678 -3.87 18.66 -11.34
CA ILE A 678 -4.60 18.98 -12.56
C ILE A 678 -6.02 19.40 -12.20
N ASP A 679 -6.53 20.44 -12.86
CA ASP A 679 -7.94 20.84 -12.82
C ASP A 679 -8.37 21.41 -14.18
N TYR A 680 -9.67 21.51 -14.41
CA TYR A 680 -10.22 22.13 -15.61
C TYR A 680 -10.24 23.65 -15.54
N ARG A 681 -10.10 24.31 -16.68
CA ARG A 681 -10.44 25.73 -16.84
C ARG A 681 -11.90 25.98 -16.49
N ASN A 682 -12.23 27.21 -16.09
CA ASN A 682 -13.63 27.65 -16.00
C ASN A 682 -14.25 27.61 -17.40
N GLY A 683 -15.43 27.00 -17.55
CA GLY A 683 -16.09 26.81 -18.84
C GLY A 683 -15.45 25.81 -19.80
N ALA A 684 -14.56 24.92 -19.29
CA ALA A 684 -13.92 23.88 -20.12
C ALA A 684 -14.95 23.01 -20.84
N ASN A 685 -14.78 22.86 -22.14
CA ASN A 685 -15.56 21.93 -22.94
C ASN A 685 -14.75 20.66 -23.22
N ILE A 686 -15.09 19.59 -22.50
CA ILE A 686 -14.39 18.31 -22.55
C ILE A 686 -14.91 17.36 -23.65
N TYR A 687 -15.96 17.74 -24.35
CA TYR A 687 -16.61 16.91 -25.38
C TYR A 687 -16.29 17.35 -26.81
N THR A 688 -15.54 18.45 -26.99
CA THR A 688 -15.14 18.94 -28.31
C THR A 688 -13.89 18.24 -28.85
N ASN A 689 -13.63 18.41 -30.14
CA ASN A 689 -12.50 17.86 -30.90
C ASN A 689 -11.13 18.48 -30.52
N GLN A 690 -11.08 19.36 -29.51
CA GLN A 690 -9.83 20.00 -29.09
C GLN A 690 -9.00 19.06 -28.22
N PRO A 691 -7.66 19.12 -28.32
CA PRO A 691 -6.77 18.42 -27.41
C PRO A 691 -7.12 18.74 -25.96
N ILE A 692 -7.29 17.74 -25.13
CA ILE A 692 -7.69 17.89 -23.71
C ILE A 692 -6.76 18.82 -22.96
N GLU A 693 -5.48 18.81 -23.32
CA GLU A 693 -4.42 19.63 -22.73
C GLU A 693 -4.73 21.15 -22.77
N THR A 694 -5.50 21.63 -23.79
CA THR A 694 -5.92 23.03 -23.89
C THR A 694 -6.92 23.43 -22.81
N GLN A 695 -7.61 22.46 -22.23
CA GLN A 695 -8.67 22.64 -21.23
C GLN A 695 -8.17 22.50 -19.79
N LEU A 696 -6.89 22.18 -19.59
CA LEU A 696 -6.31 21.89 -18.30
C LEU A 696 -5.55 23.07 -17.70
N LEU A 697 -5.53 23.13 -16.38
CA LEU A 697 -4.73 24.01 -15.54
C LEU A 697 -3.97 23.19 -14.53
N PHE A 698 -2.81 23.70 -14.10
CA PHE A 698 -1.89 23.01 -13.23
C PHE A 698 -1.60 23.79 -11.96
N GLY A 699 -1.29 23.10 -10.87
CA GLY A 699 -0.97 23.74 -9.61
C GLY A 699 -0.51 22.79 -8.54
N LYS A 700 -0.81 23.15 -7.29
CA LYS A 700 -0.35 22.46 -6.09
C LYS A 700 -1.50 22.06 -5.21
N GLY A 701 -1.27 21.04 -4.36
CA GLY A 701 -2.19 20.63 -3.32
C GLY A 701 -1.48 20.43 -1.99
N ARG A 702 -2.25 20.43 -0.89
CA ARG A 702 -1.81 20.01 0.42
C ARG A 702 -2.93 19.32 1.18
N ALA A 703 -2.57 18.34 2.00
CA ALA A 703 -3.51 17.67 2.88
C ALA A 703 -2.84 17.33 4.20
N TYR A 704 -3.56 17.48 5.31
CA TYR A 704 -3.09 17.15 6.64
C TYR A 704 -4.24 16.70 7.52
N GLY A 705 -3.92 15.87 8.53
CA GLY A 705 -4.97 15.34 9.40
C GLY A 705 -4.45 14.52 10.55
N LEU A 706 -5.40 14.22 11.45
CA LEU A 706 -5.27 13.36 12.61
C LEU A 706 -6.28 12.22 12.49
N GLU A 707 -5.83 11.00 12.62
CA GLU A 707 -6.61 9.77 12.51
C GLU A 707 -6.58 9.01 13.83
N TRP A 708 -7.73 8.55 14.30
CA TRP A 708 -7.90 7.73 15.49
C TRP A 708 -8.61 6.43 15.13
N LEU A 709 -8.13 5.32 15.67
CA LEU A 709 -8.77 4.02 15.58
C LEU A 709 -8.67 3.32 16.92
N LEU A 710 -9.83 3.04 17.52
CA LEU A 710 -9.96 2.15 18.66
C LEU A 710 -10.69 0.89 18.20
N ARG A 711 -10.05 -0.27 18.28
CA ARG A 711 -10.57 -1.54 17.76
C ARG A 711 -10.58 -2.62 18.84
N LYS A 712 -11.62 -3.41 18.86
CA LYS A 712 -11.76 -4.63 19.68
C LYS A 712 -12.00 -5.84 18.77
N ARG A 713 -11.08 -6.80 18.73
CA ARG A 713 -11.11 -7.94 17.80
C ARG A 713 -11.67 -9.23 18.41
N THR A 714 -11.73 -9.34 19.72
CA THR A 714 -12.05 -10.59 20.43
C THR A 714 -13.24 -10.44 21.38
N GLY A 715 -13.89 -11.56 21.70
CA GLY A 715 -15.04 -11.63 22.60
C GLY A 715 -16.40 -11.61 21.86
N ARG A 716 -17.50 -11.56 22.63
CA ARG A 716 -18.86 -11.50 22.08
C ARG A 716 -19.17 -10.22 21.34
N PHE A 717 -18.61 -9.11 21.80
CA PHE A 717 -18.66 -7.81 21.13
C PHE A 717 -17.33 -7.54 20.46
N THR A 718 -17.35 -7.27 19.16
CA THR A 718 -16.19 -6.86 18.33
C THR A 718 -16.56 -5.64 17.52
N GLY A 719 -15.58 -4.85 17.09
CA GLY A 719 -15.85 -3.66 16.28
C GLY A 719 -14.76 -2.60 16.44
N TRP A 720 -15.04 -1.40 15.92
CA TRP A 720 -14.12 -0.28 16.02
C TRP A 720 -14.83 1.06 15.97
N ILE A 721 -14.14 2.05 16.49
CA ILE A 721 -14.47 3.47 16.33
C ILE A 721 -13.33 4.10 15.56
N SER A 722 -13.65 4.72 14.44
CA SER A 722 -12.70 5.50 13.64
C SER A 722 -13.10 6.98 13.64
N TYR A 723 -12.10 7.85 13.70
CA TYR A 723 -12.29 9.29 13.57
C TYR A 723 -11.16 9.90 12.77
N THR A 724 -11.51 10.79 11.85
CA THR A 724 -10.57 11.55 11.04
C THR A 724 -10.89 13.04 11.13
N LEU A 725 -9.94 13.83 11.58
CA LEU A 725 -9.94 15.29 11.48
C LEU A 725 -8.94 15.67 10.38
N SER A 726 -9.41 16.34 9.32
CA SER A 726 -8.51 16.60 8.18
C SER A 726 -8.88 17.84 7.40
N LYS A 727 -7.92 18.35 6.63
CA LYS A 727 -8.06 19.44 5.68
C LYS A 727 -7.35 19.09 4.38
N THR A 728 -8.00 19.40 3.26
CA THR A 728 -7.44 19.21 1.91
C THR A 728 -7.67 20.46 1.08
N GLU A 729 -6.60 21.02 0.52
CA GLU A 729 -6.67 22.27 -0.24
C GLU A 729 -5.88 22.15 -1.54
N ARG A 730 -6.30 22.93 -2.53
CA ARG A 730 -5.61 23.09 -3.82
C ARG A 730 -5.32 24.55 -4.07
N LYS A 731 -4.29 24.82 -4.85
CA LYS A 731 -3.94 26.11 -5.41
C LYS A 731 -3.58 25.89 -6.87
N ILE A 732 -4.51 26.18 -7.78
CA ILE A 732 -4.37 26.02 -9.22
C ILE A 732 -4.31 27.38 -9.85
N ASP A 733 -3.33 27.59 -10.74
CA ASP A 733 -3.17 28.87 -11.42
C ASP A 733 -4.39 29.13 -12.33
N GLY A 734 -4.95 30.34 -12.25
CA GLY A 734 -6.17 30.72 -12.96
C GLY A 734 -7.49 30.32 -12.29
N ILE A 735 -7.47 29.77 -11.08
CA ILE A 735 -8.67 29.43 -10.29
C ILE A 735 -8.65 30.22 -8.98
N ASN A 736 -9.82 30.81 -8.59
CA ASN A 736 -10.02 31.52 -7.34
C ASN A 736 -8.90 32.55 -7.05
N ASP A 737 -8.51 33.34 -8.04
CA ASP A 737 -7.47 34.38 -7.94
C ASP A 737 -6.11 33.83 -7.44
N ASN A 738 -5.78 32.63 -7.83
CA ASN A 738 -4.56 31.92 -7.42
C ASN A 738 -4.44 31.76 -5.90
N GLN A 739 -5.54 31.71 -5.17
CA GLN A 739 -5.56 31.48 -3.73
C GLN A 739 -5.78 30.00 -3.42
N TRP A 740 -5.43 29.58 -2.18
CA TRP A 740 -5.78 28.27 -1.67
C TRP A 740 -7.31 28.14 -1.52
N TYR A 741 -7.89 27.04 -2.02
CA TYR A 741 -9.29 26.70 -1.90
C TYR A 741 -9.48 25.22 -1.52
N ASN A 742 -10.63 24.88 -0.95
CA ASN A 742 -10.93 23.53 -0.55
C ASN A 742 -10.93 22.60 -1.77
N ALA A 743 -10.25 21.47 -1.65
CA ALA A 743 -10.42 20.39 -2.61
C ALA A 743 -11.85 19.84 -2.52
N ARG A 744 -12.36 19.30 -3.62
CA ARG A 744 -13.71 18.71 -3.71
C ARG A 744 -13.99 17.68 -2.59
N GLN A 745 -13.01 16.81 -2.30
CA GLN A 745 -13.09 15.78 -1.28
C GLN A 745 -12.75 16.25 0.14
N ASP A 746 -12.64 17.56 0.36
CA ASP A 746 -12.34 18.11 1.67
C ASP A 746 -13.53 17.94 2.62
N ARG A 747 -13.33 17.18 3.70
CA ARG A 747 -14.22 17.00 4.84
C ARG A 747 -13.43 17.22 6.11
N THR A 748 -13.97 18.02 7.03
CA THR A 748 -13.27 18.34 8.28
C THR A 748 -13.34 17.16 9.25
N HIS A 749 -14.55 16.62 9.45
CA HIS A 749 -14.82 15.51 10.37
C HIS A 749 -15.38 14.32 9.60
N ASP A 750 -14.88 13.13 9.92
CA ASP A 750 -15.37 11.85 9.41
C ASP A 750 -15.28 10.83 10.54
N ILE A 751 -16.41 10.22 10.90
CA ILE A 751 -16.55 9.28 12.02
C ILE A 751 -17.25 8.03 11.52
N ALA A 752 -16.74 6.85 11.89
CA ALA A 752 -17.48 5.60 11.76
C ALA A 752 -17.40 4.79 13.06
N VAL A 753 -18.54 4.24 13.45
CA VAL A 753 -18.68 3.33 14.59
C VAL A 753 -19.24 2.02 14.07
N VAL A 754 -18.47 0.94 14.19
CA VAL A 754 -18.84 -0.40 13.70
C VAL A 754 -18.88 -1.34 14.89
N GLY A 755 -19.96 -2.08 15.03
CA GLY A 755 -20.15 -3.04 16.10
C GLY A 755 -20.81 -4.33 15.63
N THR A 756 -20.31 -5.47 16.11
CA THR A 756 -20.87 -6.79 15.91
C THR A 756 -21.02 -7.45 17.28
N TYR A 757 -22.21 -7.98 17.60
CA TYR A 757 -22.50 -8.62 18.85
C TYR A 757 -23.08 -10.03 18.65
N LYS A 758 -22.40 -11.04 19.16
CA LYS A 758 -22.88 -12.43 19.16
C LYS A 758 -23.89 -12.61 20.29
N LEU A 759 -25.16 -12.42 19.95
CA LEU A 759 -26.27 -12.53 20.91
C LEU A 759 -26.42 -13.99 21.41
N SER A 760 -26.29 -14.95 20.50
CA SER A 760 -26.37 -16.38 20.79
C SER A 760 -25.52 -17.21 19.83
N ARG A 761 -25.57 -18.55 19.93
CA ARG A 761 -24.91 -19.44 18.92
C ARG A 761 -25.52 -19.30 17.52
N LYS A 762 -26.74 -18.84 17.40
CA LYS A 762 -27.44 -18.70 16.12
C LYS A 762 -27.55 -17.27 15.64
N TRP A 763 -27.59 -16.29 16.53
CA TRP A 763 -27.82 -14.91 16.18
C TRP A 763 -26.57 -14.02 16.40
N THR A 764 -26.20 -13.33 15.35
CA THR A 764 -25.21 -12.25 15.38
C THR A 764 -25.88 -10.95 14.95
N LEU A 765 -25.80 -9.91 15.78
CA LEU A 765 -26.29 -8.58 15.48
C LEU A 765 -25.12 -7.72 15.02
N SER A 766 -25.36 -6.80 14.10
CA SER A 766 -24.36 -5.86 13.63
C SER A 766 -24.97 -4.48 13.40
N ALA A 767 -24.15 -3.45 13.56
CA ALA A 767 -24.52 -2.08 13.24
C ALA A 767 -23.28 -1.29 12.80
N ASP A 768 -23.48 -0.37 11.89
CA ASP A 768 -22.52 0.69 11.61
C ASP A 768 -23.20 2.04 11.52
N TRP A 769 -22.57 3.03 12.13
CA TRP A 769 -23.00 4.41 12.07
C TRP A 769 -21.88 5.28 11.51
N VAL A 770 -22.22 6.09 10.53
CA VAL A 770 -21.29 7.00 9.88
C VAL A 770 -21.78 8.44 9.99
N PHE A 771 -20.84 9.36 10.19
CA PHE A 771 -21.07 10.80 10.16
C PHE A 771 -19.91 11.49 9.45
N TYR A 772 -20.21 12.41 8.56
CA TYR A 772 -19.18 13.30 8.02
C TYR A 772 -19.74 14.69 7.70
N THR A 773 -18.86 15.70 7.80
CA THR A 773 -19.16 17.07 7.35
C THR A 773 -19.20 17.12 5.82
N GLY A 774 -20.06 17.95 5.27
CA GLY A 774 -20.31 18.04 3.83
C GLY A 774 -19.06 18.32 3.00
N ASP A 775 -19.02 17.73 1.81
CA ASP A 775 -17.98 17.96 0.80
C ASP A 775 -17.97 19.42 0.32
N ALA A 776 -16.81 19.89 -0.15
CA ALA A 776 -16.71 21.21 -0.75
C ALA A 776 -17.26 21.19 -2.19
N VAL A 777 -18.16 22.13 -2.50
CA VAL A 777 -18.88 22.17 -3.78
C VAL A 777 -18.92 23.58 -4.36
N THR A 778 -19.14 23.65 -5.66
CA THR A 778 -19.33 24.89 -6.40
C THR A 778 -20.84 25.12 -6.61
N PHE A 779 -21.39 26.15 -5.96
CA PHE A 779 -22.76 26.56 -6.18
C PHE A 779 -22.77 27.91 -6.90
N PRO A 780 -23.86 28.22 -7.67
CA PRO A 780 -24.00 29.50 -8.32
C PRO A 780 -24.05 30.64 -7.29
N SER A 781 -23.40 31.73 -7.60
CA SER A 781 -23.39 32.96 -6.79
C SER A 781 -24.49 33.90 -7.18
N GLY A 782 -25.08 33.72 -8.39
CA GLY A 782 -26.17 34.52 -8.91
C GLY A 782 -26.65 34.00 -10.26
N LYS A 783 -27.63 34.68 -10.84
CA LYS A 783 -28.14 34.38 -12.19
C LYS A 783 -28.35 35.69 -12.96
N TYR A 784 -28.31 35.59 -14.29
CA TYR A 784 -28.67 36.66 -15.22
C TYR A 784 -29.45 36.10 -16.39
N LYS A 785 -30.18 36.93 -17.09
CA LYS A 785 -30.97 36.50 -18.29
C LYS A 785 -30.37 37.12 -19.56
N VAL A 786 -30.27 36.29 -20.58
CA VAL A 786 -29.89 36.70 -21.94
C VAL A 786 -30.90 36.09 -22.89
N ASP A 787 -31.57 36.92 -23.66
CA ASP A 787 -32.60 36.51 -24.66
C ASP A 787 -33.71 35.59 -24.08
N GLY A 788 -34.05 35.80 -22.80
CA GLY A 788 -35.06 35.01 -22.09
C GLY A 788 -34.53 33.77 -21.37
N ASP A 789 -33.37 33.31 -21.70
CA ASP A 789 -32.71 32.18 -21.04
C ASP A 789 -31.99 32.58 -19.77
N VAL A 790 -32.02 31.70 -18.77
CA VAL A 790 -31.38 31.91 -17.48
C VAL A 790 -30.00 31.24 -17.43
N TYR A 791 -29.00 32.06 -17.10
CA TYR A 791 -27.61 31.60 -16.93
C TYR A 791 -27.19 31.82 -15.49
N PHE A 792 -26.66 30.75 -14.84
CA PHE A 792 -26.05 30.85 -13.53
C PHE A 792 -24.58 31.21 -13.66
N TYR A 793 -24.09 32.14 -12.81
CA TYR A 793 -22.68 32.45 -12.72
C TYR A 793 -22.07 32.01 -11.38
N TYR A 794 -20.79 31.70 -11.42
CA TYR A 794 -20.05 31.11 -10.32
C TYR A 794 -18.83 31.97 -10.03
N THR A 795 -18.63 32.37 -8.74
CA THR A 795 -17.52 33.25 -8.33
C THR A 795 -16.37 32.49 -7.69
N LYS A 796 -16.66 31.37 -7.01
CA LYS A 796 -15.65 30.58 -6.30
C LYS A 796 -15.85 29.10 -6.55
N ARG A 797 -14.80 28.44 -7.00
CA ARG A 797 -14.76 26.99 -7.09
C ARG A 797 -14.68 26.40 -5.69
N ASN A 798 -15.52 25.42 -5.38
CA ASN A 798 -15.62 24.72 -4.08
C ASN A 798 -15.78 25.69 -2.89
N GLY A 799 -16.49 26.82 -3.10
CA GLY A 799 -16.69 27.87 -2.09
C GLY A 799 -17.76 27.53 -1.06
N TYR A 800 -18.57 26.51 -1.29
CA TYR A 800 -19.69 26.09 -0.45
C TYR A 800 -19.49 24.66 0.09
N ARG A 801 -20.37 24.24 0.99
CA ARG A 801 -20.40 22.90 1.58
C ARG A 801 -21.75 22.24 1.33
N MET A 802 -21.72 20.94 1.04
CA MET A 802 -22.90 20.08 1.11
C MET A 802 -23.38 19.97 2.56
N PRO A 803 -24.66 19.66 2.80
CA PRO A 803 -25.16 19.33 4.14
C PRO A 803 -24.38 18.16 4.76
N ASN A 804 -24.31 18.17 6.10
CA ASN A 804 -23.69 17.07 6.82
C ASN A 804 -24.45 15.76 6.58
N TYR A 805 -23.72 14.69 6.42
CA TYR A 805 -24.21 13.34 6.19
C TYR A 805 -24.15 12.51 7.46
N HIS A 806 -25.18 11.72 7.76
CA HIS A 806 -25.08 10.63 8.71
C HIS A 806 -26.08 9.51 8.40
N ARG A 807 -25.73 8.28 8.77
CA ARG A 807 -26.50 7.09 8.49
C ARG A 807 -26.23 6.03 9.55
N LEU A 808 -27.27 5.28 9.91
CA LEU A 808 -27.16 4.06 10.72
C LEU A 808 -27.64 2.88 9.87
N ASP A 809 -26.80 1.88 9.74
CA ASP A 809 -27.13 0.60 9.14
C ASP A 809 -27.17 -0.47 10.24
N ILE A 810 -28.16 -1.34 10.21
CA ILE A 810 -28.31 -2.42 11.17
C ILE A 810 -28.46 -3.77 10.47
N GLY A 811 -27.95 -4.82 11.08
CA GLY A 811 -27.98 -6.18 10.51
C GLY A 811 -28.19 -7.24 11.57
N ALA A 812 -28.76 -8.36 11.15
CA ALA A 812 -28.90 -9.56 11.96
C ALA A 812 -28.64 -10.79 11.09
N THR A 813 -27.69 -11.63 11.50
CA THR A 813 -27.36 -12.89 10.82
C THR A 813 -27.90 -14.06 11.65
N LEU A 814 -28.72 -14.90 11.03
CA LEU A 814 -29.25 -16.12 11.62
C LEU A 814 -28.58 -17.36 11.02
N LEU A 815 -27.83 -18.08 11.82
CA LEU A 815 -27.28 -19.38 11.45
C LEU A 815 -28.40 -20.43 11.44
N LEU A 816 -28.78 -20.90 10.26
CA LEU A 816 -29.87 -21.88 10.08
C LEU A 816 -29.40 -23.32 10.34
N LYS A 817 -28.26 -23.68 9.68
CA LYS A 817 -27.67 -25.01 9.80
C LYS A 817 -26.16 -24.91 9.90
N GLN A 818 -25.56 -25.75 10.75
CA GLN A 818 -24.12 -25.95 10.81
C GLN A 818 -23.84 -27.45 10.98
N LYS A 819 -23.31 -28.08 9.94
CA LYS A 819 -22.82 -29.44 9.91
C LYS A 819 -21.36 -29.46 9.51
N LYS A 820 -20.67 -30.56 9.66
CA LYS A 820 -19.22 -30.70 9.32
C LYS A 820 -18.87 -30.25 7.89
N LYS A 821 -19.76 -30.53 6.91
CA LYS A 821 -19.58 -30.18 5.48
C LYS A 821 -20.63 -29.24 4.92
N PHE A 822 -21.52 -28.67 5.72
CA PHE A 822 -22.55 -27.75 5.23
C PHE A 822 -22.91 -26.70 6.25
N SER A 823 -22.91 -25.46 5.87
CA SER A 823 -23.47 -24.38 6.66
C SER A 823 -24.42 -23.52 5.82
N SER A 824 -25.46 -22.99 6.46
CA SER A 824 -26.34 -22.00 5.82
C SER A 824 -26.79 -20.95 6.81
N GLU A 825 -26.96 -19.73 6.34
CA GLU A 825 -27.37 -18.58 7.14
C GLU A 825 -28.29 -17.65 6.36
N MET A 826 -29.16 -16.96 7.10
CA MET A 826 -29.91 -15.82 6.58
C MET A 826 -29.33 -14.52 7.16
N ASN A 827 -29.19 -13.55 6.32
CA ASN A 827 -28.80 -12.20 6.70
C ASN A 827 -29.95 -11.24 6.42
N PHE A 828 -30.31 -10.47 7.44
CA PHE A 828 -31.31 -9.40 7.40
C PHE A 828 -30.55 -8.09 7.61
N SER A 829 -30.78 -7.08 6.80
CA SER A 829 -30.20 -5.76 7.03
C SER A 829 -31.16 -4.64 6.66
N ILE A 830 -30.97 -3.50 7.30
CA ILE A 830 -31.66 -2.26 7.00
C ILE A 830 -30.59 -1.19 6.81
N TYR A 831 -30.49 -0.70 5.61
CA TYR A 831 -29.68 0.43 5.27
C TYR A 831 -30.43 1.71 5.62
N ASN A 832 -29.74 2.69 6.24
CA ASN A 832 -30.32 3.96 6.67
C ASN A 832 -31.54 3.76 7.58
N ALA A 833 -31.36 3.08 8.70
CA ALA A 833 -32.44 2.57 9.56
C ALA A 833 -33.40 3.67 10.10
N TYR A 834 -32.95 4.90 10.22
CA TYR A 834 -33.80 6.03 10.62
C TYR A 834 -34.28 6.89 9.43
N GLY A 835 -34.05 6.45 8.18
CA GLY A 835 -34.64 7.01 6.97
C GLY A 835 -34.22 8.45 6.64
N ARG A 836 -33.04 8.91 7.05
CA ARG A 836 -32.56 10.26 6.79
C ARG A 836 -32.45 10.54 5.29
N GLU A 837 -32.91 11.68 4.87
CA GLU A 837 -32.78 12.19 3.51
C GLU A 837 -31.39 12.88 3.35
N ASN A 838 -30.36 12.09 3.13
CA ASN A 838 -29.03 12.61 2.86
C ASN A 838 -28.95 13.21 1.46
N ALA A 839 -28.31 14.35 1.31
CA ALA A 839 -28.16 15.02 0.03
C ALA A 839 -27.19 14.23 -0.88
N TYR A 840 -27.68 13.72 -1.99
CA TYR A 840 -26.86 13.17 -3.07
C TYR A 840 -26.39 14.28 -4.02
N GLN A 841 -27.34 15.15 -4.43
CA GLN A 841 -27.09 16.26 -5.32
C GLN A 841 -27.96 17.45 -4.91
N ILE A 842 -27.44 18.65 -5.07
CA ILE A 842 -28.19 19.89 -5.00
C ILE A 842 -28.12 20.55 -6.37
N SER A 843 -29.27 20.74 -7.00
CA SER A 843 -29.43 21.47 -8.26
C SER A 843 -30.17 22.79 -8.03
N PHE A 844 -29.97 23.75 -8.94
CA PHE A 844 -30.60 25.04 -8.86
C PHE A 844 -31.52 25.22 -10.08
N ARG A 845 -32.74 25.70 -9.84
CA ARG A 845 -33.72 26.00 -10.89
C ARG A 845 -34.53 27.22 -10.54
N GLU A 846 -35.22 27.81 -11.50
CA GLU A 846 -36.24 28.85 -11.24
C GLU A 846 -37.42 28.25 -10.46
N ALA A 847 -37.93 28.98 -9.51
CA ALA A 847 -39.14 28.58 -8.79
C ALA A 847 -40.37 28.57 -9.76
N LYS A 848 -41.15 27.50 -9.66
CA LYS A 848 -42.27 27.30 -10.61
C LYS A 848 -43.30 28.45 -10.59
N ASN A 849 -43.46 29.07 -9.42
CA ASN A 849 -44.47 30.14 -9.18
C ASN A 849 -43.90 31.55 -9.26
N ASP A 850 -42.58 31.70 -9.32
CA ASP A 850 -41.89 33.00 -9.39
C ASP A 850 -40.53 32.85 -10.04
N PRO A 851 -40.39 33.06 -11.35
CA PRO A 851 -39.11 32.93 -12.06
C PRO A 851 -38.00 33.89 -11.59
N SER A 852 -38.33 34.93 -10.80
CA SER A 852 -37.31 35.81 -10.20
C SER A 852 -36.53 35.12 -9.10
N ARG A 853 -37.13 34.13 -8.45
CA ARG A 853 -36.53 33.34 -7.36
C ARG A 853 -35.84 32.08 -7.88
N THR A 854 -34.79 31.69 -7.19
CA THR A 854 -34.06 30.45 -7.45
C THR A 854 -34.35 29.47 -6.30
N GLU A 855 -34.71 28.25 -6.65
CA GLU A 855 -34.85 27.11 -5.72
C GLU A 855 -33.62 26.26 -5.75
N ALA A 856 -33.10 25.89 -4.56
CA ALA A 856 -32.16 24.82 -4.39
C ALA A 856 -32.94 23.52 -4.15
N VAL A 857 -32.79 22.54 -5.04
CA VAL A 857 -33.51 21.26 -4.99
C VAL A 857 -32.55 20.17 -4.60
N GLN A 858 -32.78 19.54 -3.44
CA GLN A 858 -32.01 18.39 -2.96
C GLN A 858 -32.59 17.11 -3.55
N THR A 859 -31.72 16.31 -4.18
CA THR A 859 -32.01 14.94 -4.57
C THR A 859 -31.42 13.99 -3.53
N THR A 860 -32.21 13.02 -3.08
CA THR A 860 -31.80 11.95 -2.15
C THR A 860 -31.93 10.61 -2.88
N LEU A 861 -30.91 9.76 -2.81
CA LEU A 861 -30.98 8.44 -3.46
C LEU A 861 -31.71 7.40 -2.62
N PHE A 862 -31.37 7.34 -1.34
CA PHE A 862 -31.85 6.28 -0.46
C PHE A 862 -32.44 6.85 0.82
N ARG A 863 -33.63 6.34 1.13
CA ARG A 863 -34.22 6.36 2.47
C ARG A 863 -33.97 5.01 3.12
N LEU A 864 -34.86 4.48 3.89
CA LEU A 864 -34.78 3.17 4.51
C LEU A 864 -34.88 2.07 3.44
N ILE A 865 -33.88 1.16 3.39
CA ILE A 865 -33.85 0.03 2.47
C ILE A 865 -33.66 -1.27 3.26
N PRO A 866 -34.71 -2.10 3.41
CA PRO A 866 -34.56 -3.42 3.97
C PRO A 866 -33.99 -4.38 2.94
N SER A 867 -33.23 -5.36 3.39
CA SER A 867 -32.71 -6.42 2.56
C SER A 867 -32.61 -7.76 3.28
N ILE A 868 -32.67 -8.82 2.48
CA ILE A 868 -32.56 -10.19 2.96
C ILE A 868 -31.68 -10.97 1.97
N SER A 869 -30.81 -11.83 2.52
CA SER A 869 -30.06 -12.77 1.71
C SER A 869 -29.90 -14.11 2.40
N TYR A 870 -29.91 -15.17 1.60
CA TYR A 870 -29.60 -16.54 2.02
C TYR A 870 -28.21 -16.91 1.50
N ASN A 871 -27.36 -17.41 2.38
CA ASN A 871 -25.99 -17.84 2.05
C ASN A 871 -25.78 -19.29 2.47
N PHE A 872 -24.98 -20.01 1.68
CA PHE A 872 -24.65 -21.41 1.95
C PHE A 872 -23.18 -21.70 1.65
N LYS A 873 -22.64 -22.73 2.30
CA LYS A 873 -21.29 -23.26 2.06
C LYS A 873 -21.29 -24.76 2.28
N PHE A 874 -20.76 -25.48 1.30
CA PHE A 874 -20.49 -26.94 1.34
C PHE A 874 -19.01 -27.20 1.59
#